data_89824bd1a55e3af7e8823ee8ba402b82
#
_entry.id   89824bd1a55e3af7e8823ee8ba402b82
#
_cell.length_a   1.000
_cell.length_b   1.000
_cell.length_c   1.000
_cell.angle_alpha   90.00
_cell.angle_beta   90.00
_cell.angle_gamma   90.00
#
_symmetry.space_group_name_H-M   'P 1'
#
loop_
_entity.id
_entity.type
_entity.pdbx_description
1 polymer ?
#
loop_
_entity_poly.entity_id
_entity_poly.type
_entity_poly.pdbx_seq_one_letter_code
_entity_poly.pdbx_strand_id
1 'polypeptide(L)'
;MQSDIMTPEVLWAMGRIGEYSISPDHQKIVYAVTYYSVPENRSGSTLYIMNADGSDNKVLVVSNDSQYSPQWRPDGKKIGFLAPKDDVMQLWEVNPDGTGLQCVSSEPDDINGFLYSPDCAQVLFTKEVKLKETVADIYPDLDKSSGRINNDLMYRHWDHWVDTYGHLFVGNFSNGKIENAFDAMKDEQWEAPVRPFGGMEQVQWLPDGKSFVYCCRKKVGKDYALSTNTDIYQYIIQSGECKNLTEGMMGYDLNPVISPDGKYMAWESMERDGYESDKQRLFVMNLETGEKTDYSARFDQCCTGFSWADDSKTLYFISDAYATDQLYALTLENGEIKKLTEGVHNYVSVHFNGDKLIAGRQSMSHPTELFSVDPTTGEATQITTVNDNIFAQLTMGEVKERWVKTTDGKDMLTWVIYPPHFDSTKQYPALLYCEGGPQSTVSQFWSYRWNFQMMAANDYIIVAPNRRGLPGFGQEWLEEISGDYGGQCMKDYLSAIDELKKEPYIDENRLGAVGASFGGFSVYWLAGHHDGRFKALIAHDGMFNLEAQYLETEEMWFVNWDLGGPFWDWNNPTVRKTYANSPHLFVDKWTAPILVIHGGLDYRICFTQGMQAYNAAILRGLDAEFLYFPDENHWVLKPQNGVLWQRRFYNWLDKYLK
;
A
#
# COMPACT_ATOMS: atom_id res chain seq x y z
N MET A 1 -21.28 -21.14 24.77
CA MET A 1 -19.94 -21.35 24.18
C MET A 1 -19.57 -20.07 23.44
N GLN A 2 -18.42 -19.51 23.73
CA GLN A 2 -17.91 -18.38 22.96
C GLN A 2 -17.62 -18.91 21.54
N SER A 3 -18.07 -18.18 20.51
CA SER A 3 -17.84 -18.57 19.12
C SER A 3 -16.33 -18.59 18.84
N ASP A 4 -15.84 -19.60 18.12
CA ASP A 4 -14.45 -19.72 17.69
C ASP A 4 -14.20 -19.17 16.29
N ILE A 5 -15.18 -18.48 15.69
CA ILE A 5 -15.04 -17.85 14.37
C ILE A 5 -14.83 -16.34 14.48
N MET A 6 -14.15 -15.78 13.50
CA MET A 6 -13.87 -14.35 13.43
C MET A 6 -15.14 -13.51 13.26
N THR A 7 -15.19 -12.39 13.97
CA THR A 7 -16.24 -11.36 13.85
C THR A 7 -15.59 -10.01 13.50
N PRO A 8 -16.36 -9.02 12.99
CA PRO A 8 -15.83 -7.68 12.77
C PRO A 8 -15.17 -7.07 14.02
N GLU A 9 -15.77 -7.29 15.18
CA GLU A 9 -15.27 -6.79 16.47
C GLU A 9 -13.93 -7.42 16.84
N VAL A 10 -13.77 -8.72 16.62
CA VAL A 10 -12.50 -9.44 16.84
C VAL A 10 -11.43 -8.96 15.88
N LEU A 11 -11.76 -8.79 14.60
CA LEU A 11 -10.83 -8.27 13.58
C LEU A 11 -10.28 -6.89 13.97
N TRP A 12 -11.15 -5.98 14.39
CA TRP A 12 -10.77 -4.61 14.76
C TRP A 12 -10.09 -4.51 16.14
N ALA A 13 -10.21 -5.54 16.99
CA ALA A 13 -9.49 -5.62 18.26
C ALA A 13 -8.02 -6.03 18.12
N MET A 14 -7.59 -6.51 16.96
CA MET A 14 -6.22 -6.94 16.73
C MET A 14 -5.24 -5.77 16.76
N GLY A 15 -4.06 -6.01 17.36
CA GLY A 15 -2.94 -5.08 17.31
C GLY A 15 -2.26 -5.13 15.93
N ARG A 16 -1.88 -3.96 15.43
CA ARG A 16 -1.24 -3.82 14.11
C ARG A 16 0.18 -3.33 14.29
N ILE A 17 1.15 -4.20 14.02
CA ILE A 17 2.56 -3.85 14.04
C ILE A 17 2.82 -2.87 12.89
N GLY A 18 3.40 -1.72 13.23
CA GLY A 18 3.83 -0.71 12.28
C GLY A 18 5.34 -0.71 12.07
N GLU A 19 5.93 0.48 12.14
CA GLU A 19 7.37 0.66 11.96
C GLU A 19 8.17 0.04 13.13
N TYR A 20 9.37 -0.43 12.82
CA TYR A 20 10.31 -0.95 13.80
C TYR A 20 11.74 -0.50 13.46
N SER A 21 12.62 -0.52 14.46
CA SER A 21 14.02 -0.09 14.32
C SER A 21 14.92 -1.00 15.14
N ILE A 22 16.01 -1.44 14.53
CA ILE A 22 17.01 -2.32 15.15
C ILE A 22 18.14 -1.44 15.72
N SER A 23 18.58 -1.74 16.94
CA SER A 23 19.71 -1.02 17.55
C SER A 23 20.99 -1.21 16.75
N PRO A 24 21.92 -0.21 16.73
CA PRO A 24 23.18 -0.32 16.00
C PRO A 24 24.06 -1.49 16.42
N ASP A 25 23.93 -1.96 17.64
CA ASP A 25 24.64 -3.15 18.17
C ASP A 25 23.94 -4.47 17.83
N HIS A 26 22.81 -4.44 17.09
CA HIS A 26 21.99 -5.59 16.71
C HIS A 26 21.33 -6.35 17.86
N GLN A 27 21.29 -5.80 19.08
CA GLN A 27 20.79 -6.52 20.27
C GLN A 27 19.33 -6.26 20.60
N LYS A 28 18.79 -5.11 20.19
CA LYS A 28 17.43 -4.70 20.56
C LYS A 28 16.62 -4.22 19.37
N ILE A 29 15.29 -4.38 19.48
CA ILE A 29 14.33 -3.90 18.50
C ILE A 29 13.29 -3.06 19.23
N VAL A 30 13.02 -1.89 18.69
CA VAL A 30 11.91 -1.02 19.07
C VAL A 30 10.84 -1.10 17.97
N TYR A 31 9.57 -1.22 18.33
CA TYR A 31 8.49 -1.31 17.34
C TYR A 31 7.20 -0.66 17.85
N ALA A 32 6.39 -0.18 16.92
CA ALA A 32 5.11 0.45 17.20
C ALA A 32 3.96 -0.55 16.98
N VAL A 33 2.98 -0.54 17.88
CA VAL A 33 1.74 -1.30 17.73
C VAL A 33 0.57 -0.34 17.82
N THR A 34 -0.31 -0.37 16.82
CA THR A 34 -1.54 0.41 16.79
C THR A 34 -2.72 -0.48 17.19
N TYR A 35 -3.52 0.01 18.14
CA TYR A 35 -4.79 -0.57 18.53
C TYR A 35 -5.95 0.38 18.21
N TYR A 36 -7.08 -0.17 17.82
CA TYR A 36 -8.29 0.58 17.51
C TYR A 36 -9.35 0.37 18.56
N SER A 37 -10.00 1.44 18.98
CA SER A 37 -11.17 1.41 19.86
C SER A 37 -12.42 1.72 19.03
N VAL A 38 -13.25 0.72 18.79
CA VAL A 38 -14.52 0.91 18.08
C VAL A 38 -15.47 1.81 18.87
N PRO A 39 -15.67 1.61 20.21
CA PRO A 39 -16.54 2.49 20.99
C PRO A 39 -16.11 3.96 20.98
N GLU A 40 -14.82 4.23 21.01
CA GLU A 40 -14.26 5.59 21.00
C GLU A 40 -14.03 6.13 19.60
N ASN A 41 -14.16 5.30 18.58
CA ASN A 41 -13.91 5.61 17.17
C ASN A 41 -12.54 6.25 16.92
N ARG A 42 -11.51 5.70 17.56
CA ARG A 42 -10.13 6.20 17.46
C ARG A 42 -9.11 5.08 17.50
N SER A 43 -7.87 5.41 17.15
CA SER A 43 -6.72 4.52 17.31
C SER A 43 -5.67 5.14 18.24
N GLY A 44 -4.78 4.30 18.74
CA GLY A 44 -3.61 4.71 19.49
C GLY A 44 -2.42 3.83 19.15
N SER A 45 -1.23 4.43 19.06
CA SER A 45 0.03 3.75 18.78
C SER A 45 0.94 3.83 20.00
N THR A 46 1.54 2.69 20.38
CA THR A 46 2.41 2.54 21.54
C THR A 46 3.72 1.90 21.12
N LEU A 47 4.84 2.38 21.64
CA LEU A 47 6.17 1.82 21.39
C LEU A 47 6.49 0.72 22.39
N TYR A 48 7.01 -0.38 21.84
CA TYR A 48 7.53 -1.53 22.59
C TYR A 48 9.00 -1.71 22.30
N ILE A 49 9.73 -2.28 23.26
CA ILE A 49 11.13 -2.64 23.11
C ILE A 49 11.33 -4.09 23.53
N MET A 50 12.18 -4.80 22.82
CA MET A 50 12.52 -6.20 23.12
C MET A 50 13.97 -6.48 22.72
N ASN A 51 14.52 -7.61 23.18
CA ASN A 51 15.75 -8.14 22.62
C ASN A 51 15.50 -8.67 21.19
N ALA A 52 16.55 -8.77 20.38
CA ALA A 52 16.43 -9.18 18.97
C ALA A 52 15.87 -10.61 18.81
N ASP A 53 15.91 -11.43 19.84
CA ASP A 53 15.30 -12.78 19.88
C ASP A 53 13.83 -12.78 20.35
N GLY A 54 13.26 -11.61 20.64
CA GLY A 54 11.90 -11.45 21.14
C GLY A 54 11.75 -11.50 22.64
N SER A 55 12.80 -11.82 23.40
CA SER A 55 12.76 -11.84 24.87
C SER A 55 12.74 -10.44 25.46
N ASP A 56 12.35 -10.31 26.73
CA ASP A 56 12.24 -9.05 27.49
C ASP A 56 11.41 -7.99 26.75
N ASN A 57 10.29 -8.40 26.18
CA ASN A 57 9.37 -7.52 25.43
C ASN A 57 8.50 -6.73 26.40
N LYS A 58 8.53 -5.41 26.29
CA LYS A 58 7.80 -4.50 27.19
C LYS A 58 7.49 -3.16 26.54
N VAL A 59 6.53 -2.44 27.10
CA VAL A 59 6.24 -1.05 26.72
C VAL A 59 7.46 -0.19 27.01
N LEU A 60 7.87 0.62 26.02
CA LEU A 60 9.00 1.54 26.16
C LEU A 60 8.58 2.86 26.82
N VAL A 61 7.47 3.46 26.33
CA VAL A 61 6.97 4.75 26.83
C VAL A 61 5.53 4.58 27.29
N VAL A 62 5.29 4.83 28.58
CA VAL A 62 3.93 4.82 29.15
C VAL A 62 3.35 6.23 28.99
N SER A 63 2.39 6.39 28.10
CA SER A 63 1.71 7.66 27.82
C SER A 63 0.30 7.42 27.27
N ASN A 64 -0.58 8.39 27.48
CA ASN A 64 -1.90 8.40 26.83
C ASN A 64 -1.84 8.92 25.39
N ASP A 65 -0.73 9.59 25.01
CA ASP A 65 -0.51 10.08 23.68
C ASP A 65 0.07 8.98 22.79
N SER A 66 -0.32 8.97 21.54
CA SER A 66 0.24 8.06 20.54
C SER A 66 1.69 8.39 20.22
N GLN A 67 2.49 7.36 20.01
CA GLN A 67 3.88 7.43 19.62
C GLN A 67 4.08 6.74 18.29
N TYR A 68 4.83 7.38 17.37
CA TYR A 68 5.02 6.91 15.99
C TYR A 68 6.48 6.95 15.58
N SER A 69 6.82 6.23 14.52
CA SER A 69 8.09 6.33 13.79
C SER A 69 9.32 6.16 14.69
N PRO A 70 9.43 5.05 15.45
CA PRO A 70 10.58 4.84 16.34
C PRO A 70 11.86 4.64 15.52
N GLN A 71 12.94 5.28 15.94
CA GLN A 71 14.27 5.09 15.36
C GLN A 71 15.33 5.12 16.45
N TRP A 72 16.25 4.15 16.40
CA TRP A 72 17.46 4.23 17.19
C TRP A 72 18.33 5.39 16.71
N ARG A 73 18.80 6.20 17.65
CA ARG A 73 19.85 7.17 17.33
C ARG A 73 21.13 6.38 16.96
N PRO A 74 21.89 6.80 15.95
CA PRO A 74 23.03 6.02 15.45
C PRO A 74 24.10 5.69 16.49
N ASP A 75 24.20 6.46 17.60
CA ASP A 75 25.10 6.17 18.72
C ASP A 75 24.56 5.08 19.68
N GLY A 76 23.35 4.60 19.45
CA GLY A 76 22.71 3.56 20.28
C GLY A 76 22.24 4.01 21.66
N LYS A 77 22.37 5.29 21.99
CA LYS A 77 22.10 5.80 23.36
C LYS A 77 20.65 6.21 23.59
N LYS A 78 19.93 6.57 22.54
CA LYS A 78 18.56 7.06 22.59
C LYS A 78 17.70 6.43 21.50
N ILE A 79 16.39 6.49 21.72
CA ILE A 79 15.38 6.18 20.71
C ILE A 79 14.61 7.45 20.45
N GLY A 80 14.57 7.88 19.18
CA GLY A 80 13.76 9.00 18.72
C GLY A 80 12.40 8.52 18.24
N PHE A 81 11.38 9.32 18.43
CA PHE A 81 10.02 9.05 17.95
C PHE A 81 9.19 10.32 17.84
N LEU A 82 8.07 10.24 17.15
CA LEU A 82 7.12 11.35 17.00
C LEU A 82 5.95 11.16 17.96
N ALA A 83 5.60 12.23 18.67
CA ALA A 83 4.44 12.30 19.54
C ALA A 83 3.97 13.76 19.68
N PRO A 84 2.70 14.02 20.03
CA PRO A 84 2.21 15.38 20.19
C PRO A 84 2.80 16.04 21.44
N LYS A 85 3.01 17.35 21.32
CA LYS A 85 3.21 18.28 22.42
C LYS A 85 2.39 19.52 22.12
N ASP A 86 1.46 19.88 23.03
CA ASP A 86 0.55 21.00 22.82
C ASP A 86 -0.18 20.93 21.45
N ASP A 87 -0.66 19.74 21.10
CA ASP A 87 -1.38 19.40 19.84
C ASP A 87 -0.56 19.51 18.55
N VAL A 88 0.77 19.66 18.65
CA VAL A 88 1.69 19.67 17.51
C VAL A 88 2.63 18.48 17.60
N MET A 89 2.76 17.72 16.50
CA MET A 89 3.68 16.58 16.43
C MET A 89 5.12 17.04 16.48
N GLN A 90 5.85 16.57 17.49
CA GLN A 90 7.25 16.91 17.75
C GLN A 90 8.12 15.65 17.78
N LEU A 91 9.43 15.85 17.68
CA LEU A 91 10.42 14.81 17.91
C LEU A 91 10.74 14.72 19.41
N TRP A 92 10.67 13.49 19.93
CA TRP A 92 11.00 13.11 21.30
C TRP A 92 12.14 12.11 21.32
N GLU A 93 12.87 12.09 22.42
CA GLU A 93 13.86 11.05 22.70
C GLU A 93 13.61 10.40 24.05
N VAL A 94 14.00 9.12 24.15
CA VAL A 94 13.92 8.35 25.40
C VAL A 94 15.11 7.40 25.47
N ASN A 95 15.58 7.09 26.70
CA ASN A 95 16.58 6.05 26.90
C ASN A 95 15.98 4.65 26.61
N PRO A 96 16.82 3.66 26.24
CA PRO A 96 16.34 2.30 26.01
C PRO A 96 15.65 1.63 27.20
N ASP A 97 15.89 2.11 28.44
CA ASP A 97 15.23 1.65 29.66
C ASP A 97 13.91 2.39 29.95
N GLY A 98 13.48 3.30 29.08
CA GLY A 98 12.26 4.09 29.25
C GLY A 98 12.41 5.35 30.08
N THR A 99 13.59 5.62 30.63
CA THR A 99 13.86 6.85 31.38
C THR A 99 14.31 8.00 30.48
N GLY A 100 14.35 9.23 31.00
CA GLY A 100 14.90 10.37 30.30
C GLY A 100 14.07 10.83 29.10
N LEU A 101 12.76 10.67 29.15
CA LEU A 101 11.86 11.17 28.12
C LEU A 101 11.96 12.67 27.97
N GLN A 102 12.25 13.14 26.77
CA GLN A 102 12.46 14.55 26.46
C GLN A 102 11.96 14.91 25.06
N CYS A 103 11.26 16.03 24.94
CA CYS A 103 10.95 16.65 23.66
C CYS A 103 12.18 17.43 23.16
N VAL A 104 12.64 17.13 21.95
CA VAL A 104 13.90 17.72 21.42
C VAL A 104 13.64 18.68 20.26
N SER A 105 12.41 18.89 19.86
CA SER A 105 12.02 19.85 18.85
C SER A 105 11.02 20.87 19.39
N SER A 106 10.89 21.99 18.69
CA SER A 106 9.95 23.06 19.03
C SER A 106 9.49 23.74 17.73
N GLU A 107 8.94 22.92 16.83
CA GLU A 107 8.43 23.41 15.55
C GLU A 107 7.00 23.96 15.72
N PRO A 108 6.63 25.02 14.96
CA PRO A 108 5.28 25.57 15.03
C PRO A 108 4.23 24.67 14.39
N ASP A 109 4.65 23.80 13.45
CA ASP A 109 3.79 22.89 12.69
C ASP A 109 4.27 21.45 12.85
N ASP A 110 3.40 20.49 12.50
CA ASP A 110 3.66 19.07 12.65
C ASP A 110 4.93 18.60 11.92
N ILE A 111 5.75 17.84 12.63
CA ILE A 111 6.81 17.03 12.04
C ILE A 111 6.18 15.72 11.57
N ASN A 112 6.33 15.40 10.28
CA ASN A 112 5.71 14.21 9.67
C ASN A 112 6.66 13.02 9.53
N GLY A 113 7.97 13.24 9.64
CA GLY A 113 8.99 12.21 9.58
C GLY A 113 10.35 12.80 9.93
N PHE A 114 11.30 11.93 10.31
CA PHE A 114 12.65 12.38 10.67
C PHE A 114 13.69 11.30 10.43
N LEU A 115 14.95 11.72 10.28
CA LEU A 115 16.15 10.86 10.20
C LEU A 115 17.33 11.54 10.92
N TYR A 116 17.98 10.82 11.81
CA TYR A 116 19.27 11.26 12.35
C TYR A 116 20.37 11.17 11.29
N SER A 117 21.28 12.15 11.26
CA SER A 117 22.52 11.95 10.51
C SER A 117 23.38 10.87 11.20
N PRO A 118 24.26 10.15 10.44
CA PRO A 118 25.07 9.06 11.00
C PRO A 118 25.95 9.47 12.18
N ASP A 119 26.42 10.72 12.21
CA ASP A 119 27.24 11.29 13.29
C ASP A 119 26.42 11.90 14.43
N CYS A 120 25.09 11.81 14.35
CA CYS A 120 24.14 12.42 15.31
C CYS A 120 24.23 13.96 15.42
N ALA A 121 24.95 14.63 14.53
CA ALA A 121 25.13 16.08 14.58
C ALA A 121 23.98 16.86 13.94
N GLN A 122 23.16 16.20 13.12
CA GLN A 122 22.04 16.80 12.41
C GLN A 122 20.82 15.89 12.43
N VAL A 123 19.64 16.51 12.29
CA VAL A 123 18.38 15.80 12.06
C VAL A 123 17.75 16.35 10.79
N LEU A 124 17.41 15.44 9.88
CA LEU A 124 16.56 15.73 8.73
C LEU A 124 15.12 15.43 9.13
N PHE A 125 14.20 16.33 8.84
CA PHE A 125 12.78 16.11 9.14
C PHE A 125 11.89 16.72 8.06
N THR A 126 10.65 16.26 8.01
CA THR A 126 9.67 16.73 7.03
C THR A 126 8.55 17.49 7.72
N LYS A 127 8.13 18.56 7.12
CA LYS A 127 6.92 19.30 7.49
C LYS A 127 6.30 19.97 6.28
N GLU A 128 5.04 20.34 6.40
CA GLU A 128 4.31 21.03 5.35
C GLU A 128 4.73 22.49 5.22
N VAL A 129 4.81 22.98 3.99
CA VAL A 129 5.01 24.39 3.68
C VAL A 129 3.86 24.91 2.83
N LYS A 130 3.46 26.16 3.05
CA LYS A 130 2.45 26.82 2.24
C LYS A 130 3.01 27.08 0.84
N LEU A 131 2.29 26.65 -0.16
CA LEU A 131 2.74 26.76 -1.54
C LEU A 131 1.85 27.63 -2.41
N LYS A 132 0.56 27.68 -2.10
CA LYS A 132 -0.44 28.33 -2.92
C LYS A 132 -1.02 29.55 -2.20
N GLU A 133 -1.16 30.64 -2.94
CA GLU A 133 -1.90 31.78 -2.44
C GLU A 133 -3.38 31.41 -2.22
N THR A 134 -3.91 31.79 -1.08
CA THR A 134 -5.33 31.66 -0.76
C THR A 134 -6.11 32.88 -1.26
N VAL A 135 -7.44 32.79 -1.23
CA VAL A 135 -8.29 33.95 -1.53
C VAL A 135 -7.95 35.14 -0.64
N ALA A 136 -7.67 34.90 0.64
CA ALA A 136 -7.31 35.96 1.58
C ALA A 136 -5.92 36.61 1.25
N ASP A 137 -5.01 35.87 0.67
CA ASP A 137 -3.72 36.42 0.20
C ASP A 137 -3.91 37.36 -1.01
N ILE A 138 -4.83 37.01 -1.91
CA ILE A 138 -5.13 37.79 -3.13
C ILE A 138 -6.07 38.96 -2.81
N TYR A 139 -7.08 38.69 -1.97
CA TYR A 139 -8.12 39.65 -1.56
C TYR A 139 -8.19 39.69 -0.02
N PRO A 140 -7.36 40.49 0.64
CA PRO A 140 -7.31 40.51 2.12
C PRO A 140 -8.63 40.92 2.80
N ASP A 141 -9.50 41.60 2.10
CA ASP A 141 -10.85 41.99 2.56
C ASP A 141 -11.86 40.83 2.49
N LEU A 142 -11.50 39.70 1.87
CA LEU A 142 -12.34 38.51 1.73
C LEU A 142 -11.77 37.31 2.52
N ASP A 143 -11.19 37.58 3.69
CA ASP A 143 -10.53 36.57 4.55
C ASP A 143 -11.46 35.45 5.05
N LYS A 144 -12.77 35.64 4.98
CA LYS A 144 -13.78 34.64 5.36
C LYS A 144 -14.35 33.84 4.18
N SER A 145 -13.87 34.11 2.97
CA SER A 145 -14.31 33.34 1.81
C SER A 145 -13.75 31.91 1.86
N SER A 146 -14.61 30.93 1.59
CA SER A 146 -14.24 29.52 1.43
C SER A 146 -13.91 29.17 -0.03
N GLY A 147 -13.95 30.14 -0.94
CA GLY A 147 -13.68 29.93 -2.36
C GLY A 147 -12.25 29.48 -2.63
N ARG A 148 -12.08 28.64 -3.67
CA ARG A 148 -10.77 28.17 -4.14
C ARG A 148 -10.59 28.60 -5.58
N ILE A 149 -9.42 29.15 -5.88
CA ILE A 149 -9.05 29.57 -7.24
C ILE A 149 -8.02 28.60 -7.77
N ASN A 150 -8.37 27.83 -8.78
CA ASN A 150 -7.48 26.86 -9.44
C ASN A 150 -7.36 27.19 -10.92
N ASN A 151 -6.14 27.22 -11.43
CA ASN A 151 -5.83 27.50 -12.83
C ASN A 151 -4.94 26.43 -13.47
N ASP A 152 -4.72 25.32 -12.78
CA ASP A 152 -3.97 24.15 -13.24
C ASP A 152 -4.49 22.88 -12.55
N LEU A 153 -3.97 21.70 -12.96
CA LEU A 153 -4.30 20.42 -12.36
C LEU A 153 -3.52 20.16 -11.05
N MET A 154 -3.77 18.99 -10.46
CA MET A 154 -3.27 18.57 -9.15
C MET A 154 -3.74 19.48 -8.02
N TYR A 155 -4.94 20.04 -8.15
CA TYR A 155 -5.58 20.75 -7.06
C TYR A 155 -6.16 19.82 -6.00
N ARG A 156 -6.30 18.54 -6.30
CA ARG A 156 -6.65 17.45 -5.37
C ARG A 156 -5.62 16.32 -5.51
N HIS A 157 -5.30 15.66 -4.41
CA HIS A 157 -4.41 14.50 -4.40
C HIS A 157 -4.87 13.53 -3.31
N TRP A 158 -5.11 12.29 -3.68
CA TRP A 158 -5.58 11.19 -2.84
C TRP A 158 -6.91 11.49 -2.11
N ASP A 159 -6.88 12.25 -1.00
CA ASP A 159 -8.03 12.53 -0.14
C ASP A 159 -8.15 14.01 0.29
N HIS A 160 -7.32 14.89 -0.26
CA HIS A 160 -7.28 16.28 0.16
C HIS A 160 -7.13 17.26 -1.01
N TRP A 161 -7.56 18.51 -0.78
CA TRP A 161 -7.25 19.64 -1.63
C TRP A 161 -5.83 20.11 -1.33
N VAL A 162 -5.03 20.36 -2.36
CA VAL A 162 -3.61 20.67 -2.23
C VAL A 162 -3.43 22.15 -1.90
N ASP A 163 -3.08 22.44 -0.65
CA ASP A 163 -2.77 23.78 -0.16
C ASP A 163 -1.29 23.91 0.29
N THR A 164 -0.69 22.76 0.65
CA THR A 164 0.66 22.66 1.19
C THR A 164 1.40 21.50 0.54
N TYR A 165 2.74 21.55 0.58
CA TYR A 165 3.61 20.44 0.18
C TYR A 165 4.57 20.09 1.30
N GLY A 166 4.93 18.80 1.42
CA GLY A 166 6.01 18.36 2.29
C GLY A 166 7.37 18.81 1.75
N HIS A 167 8.18 19.43 2.60
CA HIS A 167 9.57 19.75 2.32
C HIS A 167 10.50 19.10 3.32
N LEU A 168 11.76 18.94 2.93
CA LEU A 168 12.84 18.39 3.76
C LEU A 168 13.57 19.53 4.45
N PHE A 169 13.63 19.47 5.79
CA PHE A 169 14.34 20.42 6.64
C PHE A 169 15.54 19.72 7.25
N VAL A 170 16.63 20.46 7.44
CA VAL A 170 17.83 19.98 8.13
C VAL A 170 18.14 20.93 9.26
N GLY A 171 18.25 20.40 10.46
CA GLY A 171 18.62 21.16 11.65
C GLY A 171 19.87 20.59 12.32
N ASN A 172 20.64 21.46 12.98
CA ASN A 172 21.72 21.03 13.87
C ASN A 172 21.13 20.37 15.11
N PHE A 173 21.72 19.28 15.54
CA PHE A 173 21.26 18.54 16.72
C PHE A 173 22.36 18.49 17.76
N SER A 174 22.14 19.15 18.88
CA SER A 174 23.07 19.17 20.01
C SER A 174 22.32 19.39 21.32
N ASN A 175 22.82 18.80 22.40
CA ASN A 175 22.26 18.97 23.76
C ASN A 175 20.75 18.68 23.85
N GLY A 176 20.26 17.72 23.07
CA GLY A 176 18.85 17.37 23.04
C GLY A 176 17.94 18.42 22.41
N LYS A 177 18.45 19.21 21.47
CA LYS A 177 17.69 20.24 20.76
C LYS A 177 18.04 20.28 19.27
N ILE A 178 17.02 20.55 18.46
CA ILE A 178 17.18 20.90 17.05
C ILE A 178 17.24 22.42 16.96
N GLU A 179 18.29 22.93 16.34
CA GLU A 179 18.53 24.36 16.16
C GLU A 179 18.90 24.71 14.73
N ASN A 180 18.63 25.94 14.32
CA ASN A 180 19.03 26.50 13.03
C ASN A 180 18.57 25.63 11.84
N ALA A 181 17.34 25.12 11.90
CA ALA A 181 16.78 24.34 10.81
C ALA A 181 16.53 25.18 9.56
N PHE A 182 16.81 24.63 8.41
CA PHE A 182 16.57 25.27 7.12
C PHE A 182 15.84 24.33 6.17
N ASP A 183 15.06 24.90 5.26
CA ASP A 183 14.36 24.19 4.20
C ASP A 183 15.32 23.91 3.06
N ALA A 184 15.67 22.63 2.86
CA ALA A 184 16.56 22.20 1.77
C ALA A 184 15.89 22.32 0.39
N MET A 185 14.56 22.51 0.34
CA MET A 185 13.76 22.66 -0.88
C MET A 185 13.15 24.06 -0.98
N LYS A 186 13.74 25.05 -0.30
CA LYS A 186 13.20 26.40 -0.26
C LYS A 186 12.91 26.94 -1.66
N ASP A 187 11.74 27.54 -1.81
CA ASP A 187 11.22 28.13 -3.04
C ASP A 187 10.90 27.09 -4.15
N GLU A 188 11.04 25.79 -3.90
CA GLU A 188 10.64 24.74 -4.82
C GLU A 188 9.13 24.43 -4.70
N GLN A 189 8.49 24.15 -5.86
CA GLN A 189 7.04 23.93 -5.96
C GLN A 189 6.66 22.44 -6.04
N TRP A 190 7.42 21.57 -5.42
CA TRP A 190 7.18 20.12 -5.36
C TRP A 190 7.47 19.59 -3.98
N GLU A 191 7.13 18.34 -3.78
CA GLU A 191 7.17 17.71 -2.47
C GLU A 191 8.15 16.55 -2.40
N ALA A 192 8.66 16.31 -1.21
CA ALA A 192 9.36 15.09 -0.82
C ALA A 192 9.04 14.79 0.65
N PRO A 193 8.76 13.53 1.00
CA PRO A 193 8.56 12.36 0.14
C PRO A 193 7.40 12.50 -0.86
N VAL A 194 7.39 11.64 -1.89
CA VAL A 194 6.37 11.67 -2.96
C VAL A 194 5.08 11.02 -2.45
N ARG A 195 4.00 11.80 -2.43
CA ARG A 195 2.67 11.30 -2.05
C ARG A 195 2.01 10.46 -3.15
N PRO A 196 0.98 9.66 -2.80
CA PRO A 196 0.32 9.59 -1.49
C PRO A 196 0.97 8.60 -0.51
N PHE A 197 1.84 7.70 -0.98
CA PHE A 197 2.31 6.58 -0.18
C PHE A 197 3.76 6.70 0.31
N GLY A 198 4.51 7.66 -0.21
CA GLY A 198 5.91 7.87 0.15
C GLY A 198 6.08 8.40 1.58
N GLY A 199 7.06 7.84 2.29
CA GLY A 199 7.50 8.26 3.61
C GLY A 199 9.02 8.36 3.69
N MET A 200 9.56 8.23 4.88
CA MET A 200 11.02 8.40 5.10
C MET A 200 11.86 7.29 4.46
N GLU A 201 11.29 6.21 3.99
CA GLU A 201 11.97 5.21 3.15
C GLU A 201 12.48 5.78 1.83
N GLN A 202 11.96 6.93 1.42
CA GLN A 202 12.42 7.65 0.22
C GLN A 202 13.60 8.58 0.47
N VAL A 203 14.09 8.67 1.70
CA VAL A 203 15.17 9.59 2.10
C VAL A 203 16.27 8.82 2.84
N GLN A 204 17.54 9.04 2.50
CA GLN A 204 18.68 8.38 3.10
C GLN A 204 19.87 9.32 3.26
N TRP A 205 20.47 9.35 4.45
CA TRP A 205 21.77 9.97 4.63
C TRP A 205 22.88 9.14 3.97
N LEU A 206 23.89 9.79 3.40
CA LEU A 206 25.15 9.11 3.11
C LEU A 206 25.91 8.90 4.42
N PRO A 207 26.73 7.82 4.53
CA PRO A 207 27.41 7.48 5.78
C PRO A 207 28.33 8.55 6.34
N ASP A 208 28.86 9.45 5.49
CA ASP A 208 29.72 10.56 5.92
C ASP A 208 28.94 11.74 6.53
N GLY A 209 27.61 11.72 6.50
CA GLY A 209 26.75 12.77 7.03
C GLY A 209 26.81 14.11 6.28
N LYS A 210 27.48 14.17 5.11
CA LYS A 210 27.65 15.41 4.34
C LYS A 210 26.57 15.65 3.31
N SER A 211 25.85 14.63 2.95
CA SER A 211 24.74 14.68 1.98
C SER A 211 23.67 13.65 2.28
N PHE A 212 22.52 13.82 1.67
CA PHE A 212 21.45 12.84 1.69
C PHE A 212 20.85 12.71 0.29
N VAL A 213 20.20 11.57 0.03
CA VAL A 213 19.44 11.33 -1.19
C VAL A 213 17.95 11.29 -0.87
N TYR A 214 17.13 11.72 -1.82
CA TYR A 214 15.68 11.73 -1.67
C TYR A 214 14.97 11.58 -3.01
N CYS A 215 13.77 11.03 -2.97
CA CYS A 215 12.92 10.89 -4.15
C CYS A 215 12.03 12.12 -4.32
N CYS A 216 11.89 12.59 -5.55
CA CYS A 216 11.02 13.72 -5.87
C CYS A 216 10.57 13.67 -7.33
N ARG A 217 9.32 14.03 -7.57
CA ARG A 217 8.79 14.28 -8.92
C ARG A 217 8.76 15.79 -9.14
N LYS A 218 9.83 16.32 -9.73
CA LYS A 218 9.99 17.76 -9.96
C LYS A 218 9.16 18.24 -11.15
N LYS A 219 7.85 18.18 -10.98
CA LYS A 219 6.83 18.61 -11.93
C LYS A 219 5.70 19.30 -11.19
N VAL A 220 4.93 20.13 -11.88
CA VAL A 220 3.78 20.85 -11.32
C VAL A 220 2.56 20.73 -12.22
N GLY A 221 1.38 20.86 -11.65
CA GLY A 221 0.13 21.00 -12.38
C GLY A 221 -0.17 19.83 -13.33
N LYS A 222 -0.50 20.15 -14.56
CA LYS A 222 -0.81 19.16 -15.60
C LYS A 222 0.34 18.18 -15.83
N ASP A 223 1.58 18.65 -15.82
CA ASP A 223 2.73 17.80 -16.08
C ASP A 223 2.91 16.76 -14.98
N TYR A 224 2.59 17.11 -13.73
CA TYR A 224 2.57 16.16 -12.61
C TYR A 224 1.45 15.13 -12.77
N ALA A 225 0.24 15.57 -13.13
CA ALA A 225 -0.94 14.70 -13.28
C ALA A 225 -0.78 13.64 -14.39
N LEU A 226 0.09 13.87 -15.35
CA LEU A 226 0.31 13.00 -16.51
C LEU A 226 1.58 12.16 -16.42
N SER A 227 2.32 12.21 -15.29
CA SER A 227 3.65 11.60 -15.21
C SER A 227 3.85 10.85 -13.90
N THR A 228 4.61 9.75 -13.97
CA THR A 228 5.16 9.04 -12.81
C THR A 228 6.67 9.24 -12.69
N ASN A 229 7.27 10.07 -13.55
CA ASN A 229 8.72 10.28 -13.58
C ASN A 229 9.21 10.90 -12.26
N THR A 230 9.70 10.03 -11.40
CA THR A 230 10.25 10.35 -10.08
C THR A 230 11.73 10.02 -10.08
N ASP A 231 12.56 10.99 -9.72
CA ASP A 231 14.00 10.85 -9.69
C ASP A 231 14.55 10.83 -8.26
N ILE A 232 15.77 10.33 -8.14
CA ILE A 232 16.54 10.35 -6.89
C ILE A 232 17.55 11.50 -6.99
N TYR A 233 17.47 12.43 -6.03
CA TYR A 233 18.34 13.61 -5.93
C TYR A 233 19.28 13.46 -4.76
N GLN A 234 20.51 13.94 -4.92
CA GLN A 234 21.49 14.08 -3.85
C GLN A 234 21.61 15.54 -3.48
N TYR A 235 21.38 15.85 -2.20
CA TYR A 235 21.55 17.20 -1.65
C TYR A 235 22.82 17.25 -0.79
N ILE A 236 23.73 18.17 -1.13
CA ILE A 236 25.01 18.37 -0.43
C ILE A 236 24.81 19.51 0.58
N ILE A 237 24.95 19.21 1.88
CA ILE A 237 24.64 20.15 2.98
C ILE A 237 25.46 21.43 2.87
N GLN A 238 26.77 21.30 2.68
CA GLN A 238 27.68 22.46 2.72
C GLN A 238 27.46 23.46 1.59
N SER A 239 27.24 22.97 0.37
CA SER A 239 27.11 23.80 -0.83
C SER A 239 25.67 24.14 -1.19
N GLY A 240 24.69 23.36 -0.72
CA GLY A 240 23.31 23.43 -1.18
C GLY A 240 23.12 22.90 -2.61
N GLU A 241 24.14 22.28 -3.19
CA GLU A 241 24.04 21.68 -4.52
C GLU A 241 23.12 20.47 -4.50
N CYS A 242 22.23 20.40 -5.50
CA CYS A 242 21.30 19.29 -5.69
C CYS A 242 21.55 18.63 -7.05
N LYS A 243 21.87 17.33 -7.03
CA LYS A 243 22.18 16.54 -8.24
C LYS A 243 21.09 15.52 -8.51
N ASN A 244 20.63 15.40 -9.75
CA ASN A 244 19.76 14.31 -10.17
C ASN A 244 20.61 13.07 -10.49
N LEU A 245 20.50 12.01 -9.69
CA LEU A 245 21.29 10.80 -9.87
C LEU A 245 20.66 9.83 -10.89
N THR A 246 19.40 9.99 -11.22
CA THR A 246 18.67 9.10 -12.14
C THR A 246 18.17 9.85 -13.39
N GLU A 247 18.82 10.95 -13.75
CA GLU A 247 18.47 11.73 -14.92
C GLU A 247 18.38 10.86 -16.18
N GLY A 248 17.27 11.00 -16.91
CA GLY A 248 17.02 10.21 -18.13
C GLY A 248 16.30 8.86 -17.87
N MET A 249 16.11 8.45 -16.62
CA MET A 249 15.24 7.34 -16.26
C MET A 249 13.82 7.86 -16.07
N MET A 250 12.86 7.31 -16.81
CA MET A 250 11.59 8.01 -17.07
C MET A 250 10.42 7.55 -16.19
N GLY A 251 10.50 6.41 -15.53
CA GLY A 251 9.44 5.92 -14.64
C GLY A 251 9.66 6.29 -13.18
N TYR A 252 9.11 5.50 -12.29
CA TYR A 252 9.39 5.62 -10.86
C TYR A 252 10.81 5.17 -10.56
N ASP A 253 11.59 6.01 -9.88
CA ASP A 253 12.85 5.67 -9.23
C ASP A 253 12.71 6.02 -7.76
N LEU A 254 12.58 4.99 -6.91
CA LEU A 254 12.12 5.12 -5.53
C LEU A 254 12.99 4.34 -4.55
N ASN A 255 12.88 4.71 -3.28
CA ASN A 255 13.37 3.97 -2.12
C ASN A 255 14.87 3.65 -2.19
N PRO A 256 15.73 4.68 -2.32
CA PRO A 256 17.17 4.48 -2.38
C PRO A 256 17.72 3.97 -1.05
N VAL A 257 18.65 3.02 -1.12
CA VAL A 257 19.35 2.49 0.06
C VAL A 257 20.84 2.53 -0.21
N ILE A 258 21.57 3.25 0.63
CA ILE A 258 23.03 3.41 0.51
C ILE A 258 23.74 2.25 1.21
N SER A 259 24.74 1.65 0.55
CA SER A 259 25.57 0.62 1.19
C SER A 259 26.34 1.17 2.40
N PRO A 260 26.63 0.35 3.43
CA PRO A 260 27.33 0.80 4.63
C PRO A 260 28.68 1.48 4.36
N ASP A 261 29.39 1.06 3.30
CA ASP A 261 30.67 1.68 2.89
C ASP A 261 30.50 2.99 2.09
N GLY A 262 29.26 3.39 1.77
CA GLY A 262 28.97 4.60 1.00
C GLY A 262 29.26 4.53 -0.49
N LYS A 263 29.62 3.36 -1.03
CA LYS A 263 30.02 3.23 -2.43
C LYS A 263 28.87 2.96 -3.39
N TYR A 264 27.77 2.37 -2.91
CA TYR A 264 26.67 1.93 -3.75
C TYR A 264 25.34 2.48 -3.27
N MET A 265 24.46 2.73 -4.22
CA MET A 265 23.05 3.05 -3.98
C MET A 265 22.20 2.03 -4.75
N ALA A 266 21.35 1.29 -4.03
CA ALA A 266 20.34 0.42 -4.63
C ALA A 266 19.00 1.12 -4.58
N TRP A 267 18.14 0.91 -5.60
CA TRP A 267 16.79 1.46 -5.61
C TRP A 267 15.83 0.66 -6.48
N GLU A 268 14.53 0.90 -6.27
CA GLU A 268 13.45 0.33 -7.05
C GLU A 268 13.18 1.22 -8.26
N SER A 269 13.17 0.64 -9.47
CA SER A 269 13.03 1.40 -10.71
C SER A 269 11.98 0.79 -11.64
N MET A 270 11.03 1.61 -12.09
CA MET A 270 10.14 1.27 -13.20
C MET A 270 10.61 2.01 -14.45
N GLU A 271 10.44 1.39 -15.61
CA GLU A 271 11.10 1.87 -16.83
C GLU A 271 10.39 3.06 -17.48
N ARG A 272 9.06 2.99 -17.62
CA ARG A 272 8.30 3.91 -18.47
C ARG A 272 7.51 4.92 -17.64
N ASP A 273 7.50 6.15 -18.12
CA ASP A 273 6.71 7.23 -17.53
C ASP A 273 5.21 6.93 -17.63
N GLY A 274 4.53 6.87 -16.49
CA GLY A 274 3.08 6.65 -16.40
C GLY A 274 2.61 5.20 -16.52
N TYR A 275 3.49 4.24 -16.74
CA TYR A 275 3.12 2.86 -17.01
C TYR A 275 3.17 1.97 -15.77
N GLU A 276 2.03 1.75 -15.15
CA GLU A 276 1.90 0.98 -13.91
C GLU A 276 2.11 -0.53 -14.07
N SER A 277 2.08 -1.05 -15.30
CA SER A 277 2.37 -2.46 -15.59
C SER A 277 3.85 -2.77 -15.81
N ASP A 278 4.74 -1.81 -15.54
CA ASP A 278 6.17 -2.08 -15.54
C ASP A 278 6.60 -2.86 -14.30
N LYS A 279 7.57 -3.74 -14.50
CA LYS A 279 8.26 -4.44 -13.42
C LYS A 279 9.05 -3.45 -12.55
N GLN A 280 9.01 -3.63 -11.25
CA GLN A 280 9.90 -2.94 -10.32
C GLN A 280 11.29 -3.60 -10.37
N ARG A 281 12.24 -2.91 -11.01
CA ARG A 281 13.61 -3.39 -11.25
C ARG A 281 14.49 -3.10 -10.04
N LEU A 282 15.54 -3.91 -9.90
CA LEU A 282 16.62 -3.71 -8.92
C LEU A 282 17.83 -3.08 -9.61
N PHE A 283 18.00 -1.78 -9.41
CA PHE A 283 19.17 -1.05 -9.89
C PHE A 283 20.16 -0.79 -8.76
N VAL A 284 21.45 -0.84 -9.09
CA VAL A 284 22.54 -0.41 -8.20
C VAL A 284 23.44 0.56 -8.96
N MET A 285 23.71 1.70 -8.34
CA MET A 285 24.67 2.69 -8.84
C MET A 285 25.96 2.63 -8.03
N ASN A 286 27.08 2.64 -8.74
CA ASN A 286 28.37 2.98 -8.14
C ASN A 286 28.43 4.52 -8.00
N LEU A 287 28.40 5.02 -6.77
CA LEU A 287 28.30 6.46 -6.49
C LEU A 287 29.57 7.23 -6.89
N GLU A 288 30.72 6.56 -6.98
CA GLU A 288 31.97 7.18 -7.42
C GLU A 288 32.02 7.38 -8.94
N THR A 289 31.59 6.36 -9.69
CA THR A 289 31.66 6.37 -11.16
C THR A 289 30.37 6.83 -11.85
N GLY A 290 29.24 6.75 -11.15
CA GLY A 290 27.91 7.00 -11.71
C GLY A 290 27.37 5.85 -12.55
N GLU A 291 28.08 4.72 -12.64
CA GLU A 291 27.63 3.54 -13.39
C GLU A 291 26.40 2.91 -12.73
N LYS A 292 25.37 2.66 -13.55
CA LYS A 292 24.10 2.05 -13.13
C LYS A 292 23.98 0.66 -13.74
N THR A 293 23.64 -0.33 -12.91
CA THR A 293 23.46 -1.72 -13.33
C THR A 293 22.07 -2.21 -12.94
N ASP A 294 21.33 -2.76 -13.90
CA ASP A 294 20.09 -3.48 -13.64
C ASP A 294 20.41 -4.94 -13.32
N TYR A 295 20.42 -5.29 -12.04
CA TYR A 295 20.64 -6.66 -11.59
C TYR A 295 19.42 -7.57 -11.79
N SER A 296 18.25 -7.00 -12.04
CA SER A 296 17.01 -7.72 -12.30
C SER A 296 16.74 -7.97 -13.79
N ALA A 297 17.65 -7.63 -14.69
CA ALA A 297 17.44 -7.73 -16.13
C ALA A 297 17.00 -9.13 -16.61
N ARG A 298 17.50 -10.18 -15.94
CA ARG A 298 17.17 -11.59 -16.21
C ARG A 298 16.27 -12.21 -15.15
N PHE A 299 15.71 -11.40 -14.27
CA PHE A 299 14.85 -11.80 -13.17
C PHE A 299 13.44 -11.25 -13.41
N ASP A 300 12.53 -12.12 -13.87
CA ASP A 300 11.19 -11.74 -14.30
C ASP A 300 10.21 -11.62 -13.13
N GLN A 301 10.63 -10.90 -12.09
CA GLN A 301 9.84 -10.60 -10.90
C GLN A 301 10.13 -9.18 -10.42
N CYS A 302 9.18 -8.59 -9.69
CA CYS A 302 9.37 -7.31 -9.04
C CYS A 302 10.31 -7.44 -7.83
N CYS A 303 11.14 -6.43 -7.60
CA CYS A 303 12.08 -6.35 -6.48
C CYS A 303 11.76 -5.14 -5.62
N THR A 304 11.55 -5.32 -4.32
CA THR A 304 11.21 -4.25 -3.37
C THR A 304 11.85 -4.47 -2.01
N GLY A 305 11.86 -3.42 -1.17
CA GLY A 305 12.23 -3.53 0.24
C GLY A 305 13.70 -3.90 0.48
N PHE A 306 14.63 -3.12 -0.07
CA PHE A 306 16.07 -3.42 -0.06
C PHE A 306 16.71 -3.17 1.30
N SER A 307 17.61 -4.07 1.69
CA SER A 307 18.46 -3.94 2.89
C SER A 307 19.86 -4.50 2.64
N TRP A 308 20.88 -3.68 2.83
CA TRP A 308 22.27 -4.07 2.68
C TRP A 308 22.75 -4.89 3.87
N ALA A 309 23.57 -5.92 3.61
CA ALA A 309 24.42 -6.50 4.63
C ALA A 309 25.57 -5.56 4.97
N ASP A 310 26.20 -5.74 6.15
CA ASP A 310 27.32 -4.92 6.60
C ASP A 310 28.57 -5.04 5.69
N ASP A 311 28.67 -6.11 4.90
CA ASP A 311 29.76 -6.32 3.94
C ASP A 311 29.69 -5.42 2.70
N SER A 312 28.57 -4.69 2.51
CA SER A 312 28.29 -3.88 1.31
C SER A 312 28.33 -4.66 -0.02
N LYS A 313 28.22 -5.99 0.04
CA LYS A 313 28.28 -6.89 -1.12
C LYS A 313 27.01 -7.71 -1.32
N THR A 314 26.21 -7.84 -0.28
CA THR A 314 24.97 -8.60 -0.29
C THR A 314 23.81 -7.65 -0.05
N LEU A 315 22.77 -7.73 -0.93
CA LEU A 315 21.55 -6.96 -0.83
C LEU A 315 20.37 -7.91 -0.64
N TYR A 316 19.65 -7.76 0.45
CA TYR A 316 18.42 -8.51 0.71
C TYR A 316 17.23 -7.74 0.20
N PHE A 317 16.21 -8.45 -0.30
CA PHE A 317 15.00 -7.83 -0.82
C PHE A 317 13.81 -8.78 -0.81
N ILE A 318 12.64 -8.25 -1.13
CA ILE A 318 11.37 -8.97 -1.23
C ILE A 318 11.00 -9.06 -2.70
N SER A 319 10.47 -10.24 -3.10
CA SER A 319 9.93 -10.42 -4.44
C SER A 319 8.69 -11.31 -4.41
N ASP A 320 7.70 -10.93 -5.21
CA ASP A 320 6.48 -11.70 -5.43
C ASP A 320 6.75 -12.83 -6.42
N ALA A 321 6.56 -14.06 -5.97
CA ALA A 321 6.66 -15.24 -6.77
C ALA A 321 5.42 -16.11 -6.56
N TYR A 322 4.59 -16.24 -7.60
CA TYR A 322 3.37 -17.04 -7.55
C TYR A 322 2.46 -16.69 -6.36
N ALA A 323 2.22 -15.38 -6.20
CA ALA A 323 1.33 -14.81 -5.19
C ALA A 323 1.74 -15.09 -3.73
N THR A 324 3.03 -15.25 -3.48
CA THR A 324 3.65 -15.19 -2.16
C THR A 324 4.85 -14.26 -2.22
N ASP A 325 5.04 -13.42 -1.19
CA ASP A 325 6.18 -12.52 -1.11
C ASP A 325 7.26 -13.15 -0.24
N GLN A 326 8.40 -13.48 -0.87
CA GLN A 326 9.51 -14.18 -0.22
C GLN A 326 10.76 -13.30 -0.14
N LEU A 327 11.70 -13.70 0.71
CA LEU A 327 12.99 -13.04 0.86
C LEU A 327 14.01 -13.60 -0.13
N TYR A 328 14.80 -12.70 -0.70
CA TYR A 328 15.86 -12.99 -1.69
C TYR A 328 17.15 -12.29 -1.29
N ALA A 329 18.26 -12.76 -1.81
CA ALA A 329 19.57 -12.14 -1.69
C ALA A 329 20.22 -11.95 -3.06
N LEU A 330 20.75 -10.76 -3.29
CA LEU A 330 21.63 -10.45 -4.43
C LEU A 330 23.08 -10.39 -3.96
N THR A 331 23.95 -11.14 -4.63
CA THR A 331 25.40 -11.02 -4.48
C THR A 331 25.94 -10.11 -5.58
N LEU A 332 26.48 -8.93 -5.23
CA LEU A 332 26.91 -7.94 -6.22
C LEU A 332 28.04 -8.45 -7.12
N GLU A 333 28.99 -9.18 -6.56
CA GLU A 333 30.19 -9.62 -7.28
C GLU A 333 29.88 -10.42 -8.55
N ASN A 334 28.89 -11.30 -8.48
CA ASN A 334 28.53 -12.19 -9.60
C ASN A 334 27.12 -11.96 -10.15
N GLY A 335 26.32 -11.07 -9.52
CA GLY A 335 24.94 -10.78 -9.92
C GLY A 335 23.94 -11.91 -9.61
N GLU A 336 24.32 -12.90 -8.79
CA GLU A 336 23.46 -14.01 -8.43
C GLU A 336 22.31 -13.56 -7.50
N ILE A 337 21.09 -13.93 -7.85
CA ILE A 337 19.90 -13.77 -7.03
C ILE A 337 19.47 -15.13 -6.52
N LYS A 338 19.38 -15.27 -5.20
CA LYS A 338 18.99 -16.50 -4.53
C LYS A 338 17.73 -16.29 -3.70
N LYS A 339 16.73 -17.17 -3.87
CA LYS A 339 15.55 -17.22 -3.03
C LYS A 339 15.92 -17.83 -1.68
N LEU A 340 15.57 -17.15 -0.58
CA LEU A 340 15.92 -17.59 0.78
C LEU A 340 14.83 -18.31 1.51
N THR A 341 13.56 -17.99 1.22
CA THR A 341 12.40 -18.47 1.99
C THR A 341 11.35 -19.10 1.08
N GLU A 342 10.55 -19.99 1.65
CA GLU A 342 9.43 -20.67 1.04
C GLU A 342 8.25 -20.67 2.01
N GLY A 343 7.04 -20.80 1.50
CA GLY A 343 5.84 -20.97 2.31
C GLY A 343 4.68 -20.09 1.85
N VAL A 344 3.52 -20.35 2.45
CA VAL A 344 2.25 -19.67 2.11
C VAL A 344 2.10 -18.43 3.00
N HIS A 345 2.86 -17.40 2.69
CA HIS A 345 2.89 -16.15 3.46
C HIS A 345 3.51 -15.02 2.63
N ASN A 346 3.39 -13.80 3.13
CA ASN A 346 4.06 -12.63 2.60
C ASN A 346 5.02 -12.05 3.64
N TYR A 347 6.29 -11.87 3.25
CA TYR A 347 7.16 -10.93 3.93
C TYR A 347 6.86 -9.52 3.45
N VAL A 348 6.66 -8.59 4.37
CA VAL A 348 6.28 -7.20 4.08
C VAL A 348 7.39 -6.20 4.34
N SER A 349 8.46 -6.64 5.02
CA SER A 349 9.65 -5.86 5.32
C SER A 349 10.83 -6.79 5.58
N VAL A 350 12.05 -6.29 5.36
CA VAL A 350 13.28 -7.00 5.72
C VAL A 350 14.37 -6.01 6.10
N HIS A 351 15.07 -6.31 7.20
CA HIS A 351 16.23 -5.55 7.66
C HIS A 351 17.33 -6.49 8.13
N PHE A 352 18.56 -6.25 7.63
CA PHE A 352 19.73 -6.99 8.06
C PHE A 352 20.04 -6.74 9.54
N ASN A 353 20.33 -7.79 10.28
CA ASN A 353 20.66 -7.74 11.71
C ASN A 353 21.86 -8.64 12.05
N GLY A 354 23.01 -8.31 11.53
CA GLY A 354 24.25 -9.07 11.78
C GLY A 354 24.26 -10.41 11.05
N ASP A 355 23.90 -11.49 11.73
CA ASP A 355 23.84 -12.84 11.16
C ASP A 355 22.41 -13.31 10.82
N LYS A 356 21.41 -12.49 11.13
CA LYS A 356 20.00 -12.75 10.87
C LYS A 356 19.37 -11.63 10.08
N LEU A 357 18.13 -11.87 9.61
CA LEU A 357 17.25 -10.85 9.06
C LEU A 357 16.06 -10.69 10.01
N ILE A 358 15.64 -9.45 10.25
CA ILE A 358 14.38 -9.15 10.92
C ILE A 358 13.36 -8.78 9.85
N ALA A 359 12.24 -9.46 9.84
CA ALA A 359 11.24 -9.32 8.79
C ALA A 359 9.82 -9.31 9.36
N GLY A 360 8.97 -8.46 8.80
CA GLY A 360 7.53 -8.55 9.04
C GLY A 360 6.93 -9.62 8.13
N ARG A 361 6.07 -10.49 8.68
CA ARG A 361 5.42 -11.55 7.91
C ARG A 361 3.94 -11.66 8.24
N GLN A 362 3.15 -11.81 7.22
CA GLN A 362 1.69 -12.01 7.31
C GLN A 362 1.24 -13.10 6.36
N SER A 363 0.00 -13.52 6.49
CA SER A 363 -0.66 -14.40 5.53
C SER A 363 -2.15 -14.07 5.47
N MET A 364 -2.90 -14.73 4.60
CA MET A 364 -4.37 -14.64 4.59
C MET A 364 -4.99 -15.08 5.92
N SER A 365 -4.22 -15.80 6.76
CA SER A 365 -4.69 -16.40 8.00
C SER A 365 -4.12 -15.77 9.27
N HIS A 366 -3.25 -14.77 9.15
CA HIS A 366 -2.62 -14.10 10.30
C HIS A 366 -2.09 -12.72 9.93
N PRO A 367 -2.35 -11.68 10.74
CA PRO A 367 -1.76 -10.35 10.54
C PRO A 367 -0.25 -10.37 10.79
N THR A 368 0.40 -9.25 10.48
CA THR A 368 1.85 -9.12 10.61
C THR A 368 2.33 -9.34 12.03
N GLU A 369 3.34 -10.21 12.16
CA GLU A 369 4.23 -10.35 13.31
C GLU A 369 5.68 -10.23 12.82
N LEU A 370 6.61 -9.92 13.72
CA LEU A 370 8.03 -9.88 13.40
C LEU A 370 8.65 -11.27 13.54
N PHE A 371 9.55 -11.58 12.61
CA PHE A 371 10.28 -12.84 12.54
C PHE A 371 11.78 -12.57 12.44
N SER A 372 12.57 -13.43 13.05
CA SER A 372 14.00 -13.55 12.83
C SER A 372 14.25 -14.66 11.82
N VAL A 373 14.91 -14.35 10.72
CA VAL A 373 15.13 -15.28 9.60
C VAL A 373 16.63 -15.55 9.44
N ASP A 374 16.99 -16.83 9.34
CA ASP A 374 18.35 -17.24 9.01
C ASP A 374 18.55 -17.12 7.48
N PRO A 375 19.43 -16.24 7.00
CA PRO A 375 19.61 -16.03 5.56
C PRO A 375 20.31 -17.22 4.86
N THR A 376 20.89 -18.16 5.59
CA THR A 376 21.53 -19.35 5.03
C THR A 376 20.53 -20.48 4.85
N THR A 377 19.70 -20.74 5.84
CA THR A 377 18.74 -21.86 5.86
C THR A 377 17.33 -21.46 5.44
N GLY A 378 16.98 -20.17 5.54
CA GLY A 378 15.62 -19.68 5.37
C GLY A 378 14.70 -19.95 6.56
N GLU A 379 15.21 -20.56 7.64
CA GLU A 379 14.41 -20.83 8.85
C GLU A 379 14.00 -19.53 9.51
N ALA A 380 12.71 -19.41 9.82
CA ALA A 380 12.09 -18.24 10.42
C ALA A 380 11.56 -18.56 11.81
N THR A 381 11.85 -17.70 12.77
CA THR A 381 11.36 -17.79 14.16
C THR A 381 10.56 -16.53 14.47
N GLN A 382 9.31 -16.71 14.92
CA GLN A 382 8.47 -15.59 15.34
C GLN A 382 9.02 -14.96 16.62
N ILE A 383 9.18 -13.64 16.65
CA ILE A 383 9.75 -12.89 17.79
C ILE A 383 8.77 -11.91 18.43
N THR A 384 7.59 -11.68 17.83
CA THR A 384 6.49 -10.95 18.45
C THR A 384 5.24 -11.82 18.50
N THR A 385 4.37 -11.56 19.48
CA THR A 385 3.17 -12.36 19.73
C THR A 385 1.95 -11.47 19.98
N VAL A 386 1.87 -10.36 19.27
CA VAL A 386 0.85 -9.30 19.50
C VAL A 386 -0.57 -9.85 19.45
N ASN A 387 -0.85 -10.77 18.53
CA ASN A 387 -2.19 -11.30 18.31
C ASN A 387 -2.36 -12.78 18.66
N ASP A 388 -1.33 -13.44 19.21
CA ASP A 388 -1.37 -14.89 19.46
C ASP A 388 -2.51 -15.29 20.41
N ASN A 389 -2.82 -14.49 21.43
CA ASN A 389 -3.92 -14.76 22.34
C ASN A 389 -5.29 -14.74 21.65
N ILE A 390 -5.47 -13.87 20.66
CA ILE A 390 -6.71 -13.81 19.87
C ILE A 390 -6.80 -15.05 18.99
N PHE A 391 -5.73 -15.39 18.26
CA PHE A 391 -5.72 -16.53 17.35
C PHE A 391 -5.81 -17.88 18.05
N ALA A 392 -5.35 -17.99 19.30
CA ALA A 392 -5.53 -19.20 20.11
C ALA A 392 -7.00 -19.56 20.34
N GLN A 393 -7.92 -18.62 20.20
CA GLN A 393 -9.35 -18.80 20.40
C GLN A 393 -10.14 -18.92 19.08
N LEU A 394 -9.46 -18.78 17.93
CA LEU A 394 -10.09 -18.77 16.61
C LEU A 394 -9.76 -20.04 15.82
N THR A 395 -10.74 -20.49 15.06
CA THR A 395 -10.56 -21.50 14.01
C THR A 395 -10.52 -20.79 12.66
N MET A 396 -9.40 -20.92 11.93
CA MET A 396 -9.25 -20.39 10.58
C MET A 396 -9.72 -21.40 9.54
N GLY A 397 -10.22 -20.89 8.41
CA GLY A 397 -10.50 -21.69 7.23
C GLY A 397 -9.22 -22.08 6.51
N GLU A 398 -9.25 -23.23 5.84
CA GLU A 398 -8.13 -23.69 5.01
C GLU A 398 -7.98 -22.82 3.75
N VAL A 399 -6.75 -22.47 3.41
CA VAL A 399 -6.39 -21.73 2.19
C VAL A 399 -5.67 -22.68 1.25
N LYS A 400 -6.22 -22.86 0.05
CA LYS A 400 -5.64 -23.76 -0.96
C LYS A 400 -5.35 -23.06 -2.27
N GLU A 401 -4.28 -23.48 -2.94
CA GLU A 401 -4.01 -23.14 -4.34
C GLU A 401 -4.90 -23.98 -5.26
N ARG A 402 -5.38 -23.34 -6.31
CA ARG A 402 -6.00 -24.05 -7.44
C ARG A 402 -5.59 -23.38 -8.74
N TRP A 403 -4.97 -24.15 -9.59
CA TRP A 403 -4.59 -23.69 -10.92
C TRP A 403 -5.75 -23.94 -11.89
N VAL A 404 -6.25 -22.85 -12.47
CA VAL A 404 -7.41 -22.87 -13.37
C VAL A 404 -6.93 -22.52 -14.78
N LYS A 405 -7.39 -23.31 -15.78
CA LYS A 405 -7.12 -22.97 -17.18
C LYS A 405 -7.96 -21.78 -17.62
N THR A 406 -7.28 -20.79 -18.19
CA THR A 406 -7.92 -19.66 -18.82
C THR A 406 -8.46 -20.02 -20.20
N THR A 407 -9.30 -19.16 -20.78
CA THR A 407 -9.88 -19.38 -22.11
C THR A 407 -8.85 -19.43 -23.23
N ASP A 408 -7.68 -18.82 -23.04
CA ASP A 408 -6.55 -18.85 -23.97
C ASP A 408 -5.49 -19.91 -23.60
N GLY A 409 -5.83 -20.83 -22.68
CA GLY A 409 -5.02 -22.02 -22.37
C GLY A 409 -3.88 -21.82 -21.40
N LYS A 410 -3.80 -20.66 -20.71
CA LYS A 410 -2.79 -20.40 -19.68
C LYS A 410 -3.23 -20.91 -18.31
N ASP A 411 -2.28 -21.10 -17.41
CA ASP A 411 -2.54 -21.53 -16.04
C ASP A 411 -2.63 -20.30 -15.13
N MET A 412 -3.74 -20.20 -14.41
CA MET A 412 -4.03 -19.09 -13.50
C MET A 412 -4.13 -19.58 -12.07
N LEU A 413 -3.26 -19.06 -11.19
CA LEU A 413 -3.34 -19.37 -9.76
C LEU A 413 -4.57 -18.71 -9.16
N THR A 414 -5.40 -19.53 -8.51
CA THR A 414 -6.58 -19.08 -7.79
C THR A 414 -6.48 -19.54 -6.35
N TRP A 415 -6.54 -18.58 -5.41
CA TRP A 415 -6.68 -18.95 -4.00
C TRP A 415 -8.12 -19.31 -3.70
N VAL A 416 -8.31 -20.41 -2.97
CA VAL A 416 -9.63 -20.85 -2.51
C VAL A 416 -9.59 -20.91 -1.00
N ILE A 417 -10.45 -20.14 -0.33
CA ILE A 417 -10.52 -20.08 1.11
C ILE A 417 -11.84 -20.72 1.56
N TYR A 418 -11.73 -21.75 2.39
CA TYR A 418 -12.86 -22.53 2.88
C TYR A 418 -13.34 -22.02 4.23
N PRO A 419 -14.63 -22.17 4.55
CA PRO A 419 -15.14 -21.85 5.89
C PRO A 419 -14.40 -22.61 7.00
N PRO A 420 -14.24 -22.01 8.19
CA PRO A 420 -13.87 -22.78 9.37
C PRO A 420 -14.94 -23.88 9.59
N HIS A 421 -14.51 -25.05 10.05
CA HIS A 421 -15.39 -26.25 10.20
C HIS A 421 -16.02 -26.70 8.87
N PHE A 422 -15.29 -26.54 7.77
CA PHE A 422 -15.75 -26.93 6.44
C PHE A 422 -16.18 -28.40 6.39
N ASP A 423 -17.37 -28.64 5.83
CA ASP A 423 -17.94 -29.96 5.64
C ASP A 423 -18.26 -30.17 4.17
N SER A 424 -17.47 -31.00 3.48
CA SER A 424 -17.60 -31.26 2.05
C SER A 424 -18.91 -31.95 1.64
N THR A 425 -19.70 -32.43 2.61
CA THR A 425 -21.03 -33.01 2.36
C THR A 425 -22.14 -31.97 2.26
N LYS A 426 -21.85 -30.73 2.66
CA LYS A 426 -22.77 -29.59 2.58
C LYS A 426 -22.52 -28.79 1.30
N GLN A 427 -23.48 -27.96 0.95
CA GLN A 427 -23.34 -26.96 -0.11
C GLN A 427 -23.24 -25.56 0.47
N TYR A 428 -22.28 -24.79 -0.06
CA TYR A 428 -21.96 -23.43 0.38
C TYR A 428 -22.16 -22.44 -0.77
N PRO A 429 -22.56 -21.21 -0.45
CA PRO A 429 -22.43 -20.10 -1.39
C PRO A 429 -20.95 -19.78 -1.62
N ALA A 430 -20.63 -19.24 -2.80
CA ALA A 430 -19.26 -18.84 -3.13
C ALA A 430 -19.20 -17.39 -3.64
N LEU A 431 -18.08 -16.74 -3.35
CA LEU A 431 -17.80 -15.38 -3.78
C LEU A 431 -16.61 -15.36 -4.73
N LEU A 432 -16.79 -14.76 -5.89
CA LEU A 432 -15.70 -14.35 -6.74
C LEU A 432 -15.14 -13.04 -6.21
N TYR A 433 -13.88 -13.06 -5.78
CA TYR A 433 -13.17 -11.86 -5.39
C TYR A 433 -12.42 -11.26 -6.58
N CYS A 434 -12.70 -9.99 -6.86
CA CYS A 434 -12.08 -9.22 -7.93
C CYS A 434 -11.05 -8.26 -7.33
N GLU A 435 -9.76 -8.50 -7.63
CA GLU A 435 -8.65 -7.70 -7.12
C GLU A 435 -8.60 -6.32 -7.75
N GLY A 436 -8.20 -5.34 -6.92
CA GLY A 436 -7.92 -3.97 -7.37
C GLY A 436 -6.62 -3.83 -8.17
N GLY A 437 -6.16 -2.63 -8.32
CA GLY A 437 -4.96 -2.27 -9.06
C GLY A 437 -5.28 -1.60 -10.39
N PRO A 438 -5.23 -2.31 -11.52
CA PRO A 438 -5.17 -3.78 -11.73
C PRO A 438 -3.83 -4.45 -11.43
N GLN A 439 -2.75 -3.68 -11.28
CA GLN A 439 -1.39 -4.18 -11.06
C GLN A 439 -1.15 -4.51 -9.58
N SER A 440 -1.99 -5.33 -8.99
CA SER A 440 -1.91 -5.77 -7.60
C SER A 440 -2.21 -7.25 -7.49
N THR A 441 -1.31 -8.02 -6.90
CA THR A 441 -1.42 -9.48 -6.78
C THR A 441 -2.43 -9.88 -5.70
N VAL A 442 -3.21 -10.90 -5.97
CA VAL A 442 -3.92 -11.61 -4.91
C VAL A 442 -2.92 -12.54 -4.22
N SER A 443 -2.12 -11.93 -3.37
CA SER A 443 -1.08 -12.60 -2.59
C SER A 443 -1.61 -13.01 -1.21
N GLN A 444 -0.70 -13.37 -0.30
CA GLN A 444 -1.03 -13.76 1.07
C GLN A 444 -1.16 -12.54 1.99
N PHE A 445 -1.78 -11.44 1.51
CA PHE A 445 -1.99 -10.25 2.30
C PHE A 445 -3.06 -10.45 3.39
N TRP A 446 -2.91 -9.73 4.49
CA TRP A 446 -3.91 -9.57 5.53
C TRP A 446 -4.54 -8.18 5.43
N SER A 447 -5.85 -8.12 5.28
CA SER A 447 -6.61 -6.88 5.17
C SER A 447 -7.62 -6.75 6.30
N TYR A 448 -7.87 -5.53 6.75
CA TYR A 448 -8.92 -5.25 7.73
C TYR A 448 -10.26 -4.86 7.07
N ARG A 449 -10.28 -4.76 5.77
CA ARG A 449 -11.48 -4.55 4.94
C ARG A 449 -11.81 -5.82 4.13
N TRP A 450 -10.91 -6.21 3.24
CA TRP A 450 -11.04 -7.39 2.38
C TRP A 450 -10.38 -8.60 3.03
N ASN A 451 -10.91 -9.02 4.17
CA ASN A 451 -10.36 -10.14 4.91
C ASN A 451 -11.03 -11.45 4.50
N PHE A 452 -10.26 -12.35 3.89
CA PHE A 452 -10.80 -13.62 3.38
C PHE A 452 -11.22 -14.58 4.49
N GLN A 453 -10.52 -14.57 5.61
CA GLN A 453 -10.93 -15.41 6.75
C GLN A 453 -12.22 -14.90 7.39
N MET A 454 -12.45 -13.59 7.41
CA MET A 454 -13.73 -13.01 7.82
C MET A 454 -14.86 -13.44 6.89
N MET A 455 -14.62 -13.40 5.57
CA MET A 455 -15.62 -13.83 4.58
C MET A 455 -15.93 -15.31 4.74
N ALA A 456 -14.89 -16.13 4.88
CA ALA A 456 -15.04 -17.57 5.10
C ALA A 456 -15.73 -17.90 6.42
N ALA A 457 -15.50 -17.12 7.48
CA ALA A 457 -16.18 -17.28 8.77
C ALA A 457 -17.70 -17.04 8.69
N ASN A 458 -18.16 -16.37 7.65
CA ASN A 458 -19.58 -16.19 7.34
C ASN A 458 -20.14 -17.29 6.41
N ASP A 459 -19.47 -18.44 6.34
CA ASP A 459 -19.88 -19.61 5.55
C ASP A 459 -19.88 -19.37 4.03
N TYR A 460 -19.00 -18.55 3.51
CA TYR A 460 -18.71 -18.38 2.10
C TYR A 460 -17.40 -19.06 1.71
N ILE A 461 -17.40 -19.71 0.55
CA ILE A 461 -16.16 -20.15 -0.10
C ILE A 461 -15.68 -19.00 -0.96
N ILE A 462 -14.43 -18.57 -0.78
CA ILE A 462 -13.86 -17.45 -1.51
C ILE A 462 -13.03 -17.96 -2.67
N VAL A 463 -13.31 -17.49 -3.87
CA VAL A 463 -12.58 -17.77 -5.10
C VAL A 463 -11.85 -16.51 -5.54
N ALA A 464 -10.54 -16.49 -5.34
CA ALA A 464 -9.71 -15.29 -5.50
C ALA A 464 -8.64 -15.51 -6.58
N PRO A 465 -8.97 -15.30 -7.88
CA PRO A 465 -8.06 -15.55 -8.97
C PRO A 465 -7.03 -14.44 -9.16
N ASN A 466 -5.82 -14.85 -9.52
CA ASN A 466 -4.79 -13.95 -10.03
C ASN A 466 -4.98 -13.78 -11.54
N ARG A 467 -5.99 -12.98 -11.92
CA ARG A 467 -6.35 -12.73 -13.31
C ARG A 467 -5.23 -11.95 -14.03
N ARG A 468 -5.30 -11.88 -15.34
CA ARG A 468 -4.38 -11.13 -16.17
C ARG A 468 -4.21 -9.69 -15.70
N GLY A 469 -2.98 -9.17 -15.77
CA GLY A 469 -2.66 -7.77 -15.48
C GLY A 469 -2.10 -7.51 -14.10
N LEU A 470 -1.80 -8.56 -13.30
CA LEU A 470 -1.17 -8.38 -11.99
C LEU A 470 0.24 -8.98 -11.96
N PRO A 471 1.13 -8.49 -11.06
CA PRO A 471 2.49 -9.01 -10.93
C PRO A 471 2.55 -10.39 -10.27
N GLY A 472 3.75 -11.00 -10.25
CA GLY A 472 4.01 -12.30 -9.63
C GLY A 472 4.01 -13.47 -10.60
N PHE A 473 3.64 -13.26 -11.88
CA PHE A 473 3.55 -14.29 -12.93
C PHE A 473 4.26 -13.86 -14.21
N GLY A 474 5.27 -12.99 -14.10
CA GLY A 474 6.05 -12.48 -15.21
C GLY A 474 5.49 -11.20 -15.82
N GLN A 475 6.34 -10.50 -16.55
CA GLN A 475 6.00 -9.22 -17.19
C GLN A 475 4.92 -9.37 -18.26
N GLU A 476 4.93 -10.46 -19.02
CA GLU A 476 3.91 -10.74 -20.04
C GLU A 476 2.50 -10.78 -19.44
N TRP A 477 2.31 -11.51 -18.33
CA TRP A 477 1.02 -11.58 -17.62
C TRP A 477 0.59 -10.19 -17.12
N LEU A 478 1.53 -9.42 -16.57
CA LEU A 478 1.29 -8.08 -16.04
C LEU A 478 0.86 -7.09 -17.14
N GLU A 479 1.54 -7.10 -18.28
CA GLU A 479 1.27 -6.16 -19.40
C GLU A 479 -0.04 -6.43 -20.14
N GLU A 480 -0.56 -7.64 -20.10
CA GLU A 480 -1.74 -8.04 -20.89
C GLU A 480 -3.03 -7.32 -20.49
N ILE A 481 -3.04 -6.56 -19.39
CA ILE A 481 -4.19 -5.73 -19.02
C ILE A 481 -4.26 -4.43 -19.85
N SER A 482 -3.13 -3.94 -20.33
CA SER A 482 -3.05 -2.66 -21.02
C SER A 482 -3.82 -2.69 -22.34
N GLY A 483 -4.73 -1.74 -22.52
CA GLY A 483 -5.59 -1.67 -23.70
C GLY A 483 -6.65 -2.77 -23.77
N ASP A 484 -6.90 -3.50 -22.69
CA ASP A 484 -7.80 -4.65 -22.66
C ASP A 484 -8.70 -4.70 -21.41
N TYR A 485 -9.07 -3.58 -20.86
CA TYR A 485 -10.12 -3.51 -19.83
C TYR A 485 -11.44 -4.05 -20.41
N GLY A 486 -12.03 -5.02 -19.73
CA GLY A 486 -13.21 -5.73 -20.25
C GLY A 486 -12.91 -6.90 -21.19
N GLY A 487 -11.62 -7.24 -21.38
CA GLY A 487 -11.19 -8.35 -22.22
C GLY A 487 -10.79 -9.60 -21.45
N GLN A 488 -9.55 -10.07 -21.64
CA GLN A 488 -9.08 -11.35 -21.08
C GLN A 488 -9.19 -11.42 -19.54
N CYS A 489 -8.94 -10.33 -18.84
CA CYS A 489 -9.07 -10.31 -17.38
C CYS A 489 -10.48 -10.68 -16.90
N MET A 490 -11.52 -10.29 -17.63
CA MET A 490 -12.91 -10.63 -17.31
C MET A 490 -13.21 -12.10 -17.62
N LYS A 491 -12.67 -12.62 -18.71
CA LYS A 491 -12.74 -14.05 -19.02
C LYS A 491 -12.05 -14.90 -17.97
N ASP A 492 -10.92 -14.41 -17.44
CA ASP A 492 -10.17 -15.06 -16.36
C ASP A 492 -11.01 -15.17 -15.08
N TYR A 493 -11.71 -14.10 -14.67
CA TYR A 493 -12.64 -14.16 -13.55
C TYR A 493 -13.72 -15.23 -13.73
N LEU A 494 -14.35 -15.22 -14.89
CA LEU A 494 -15.44 -16.18 -15.19
C LEU A 494 -14.92 -17.61 -15.26
N SER A 495 -13.72 -17.83 -15.79
CA SER A 495 -13.07 -19.15 -15.79
C SER A 495 -12.85 -19.67 -14.37
N ALA A 496 -12.42 -18.80 -13.45
CA ALA A 496 -12.19 -19.19 -12.06
C ALA A 496 -13.48 -19.64 -11.37
N ILE A 497 -14.54 -18.84 -11.43
CA ILE A 497 -15.80 -19.20 -10.77
C ILE A 497 -16.50 -20.37 -11.46
N ASP A 498 -16.41 -20.49 -12.78
CA ASP A 498 -17.00 -21.61 -13.53
C ASP A 498 -16.30 -22.92 -13.21
N GLU A 499 -14.99 -22.90 -12.95
CA GLU A 499 -14.26 -24.10 -12.54
C GLU A 499 -14.67 -24.52 -11.12
N LEU A 500 -14.70 -23.58 -10.18
CA LEU A 500 -15.02 -23.88 -8.79
C LEU A 500 -16.47 -24.31 -8.57
N LYS A 501 -17.42 -23.76 -9.31
CA LYS A 501 -18.84 -24.15 -9.19
C LYS A 501 -19.14 -25.62 -9.59
N LYS A 502 -18.20 -26.29 -10.24
CA LYS A 502 -18.30 -27.72 -10.53
C LYS A 502 -18.14 -28.61 -9.30
N GLU A 503 -17.55 -28.05 -8.23
CA GLU A 503 -17.37 -28.79 -6.98
C GLU A 503 -18.71 -29.06 -6.31
N PRO A 504 -18.94 -30.32 -5.79
CA PRO A 504 -20.22 -30.69 -5.20
C PRO A 504 -20.59 -29.90 -3.94
N TYR A 505 -19.62 -29.27 -3.28
CA TYR A 505 -19.83 -28.46 -2.08
C TYR A 505 -20.11 -26.98 -2.40
N ILE A 506 -20.14 -26.58 -3.66
CA ILE A 506 -20.53 -25.22 -4.06
C ILE A 506 -21.93 -25.26 -4.70
N ASP A 507 -22.83 -24.41 -4.19
CA ASP A 507 -24.13 -24.20 -4.78
C ASP A 507 -24.03 -23.15 -5.88
N GLU A 508 -24.11 -23.60 -7.13
CA GLU A 508 -24.01 -22.72 -8.30
C GLU A 508 -25.16 -21.68 -8.41
N ASN A 509 -26.22 -21.85 -7.65
CA ASN A 509 -27.33 -20.90 -7.59
C ASN A 509 -27.12 -19.81 -6.53
N ARG A 510 -26.04 -19.86 -5.76
CA ARG A 510 -25.72 -18.92 -4.69
C ARG A 510 -24.32 -18.37 -4.86
N LEU A 511 -24.05 -17.76 -6.02
CA LEU A 511 -22.78 -17.13 -6.34
C LEU A 511 -22.88 -15.61 -6.24
N GLY A 512 -21.87 -14.97 -5.68
CA GLY A 512 -21.73 -13.52 -5.64
C GLY A 512 -20.38 -13.07 -6.21
N ALA A 513 -20.27 -11.80 -6.56
CA ALA A 513 -19.02 -11.18 -6.97
C ALA A 513 -18.80 -9.87 -6.21
N VAL A 514 -17.58 -9.69 -5.72
CA VAL A 514 -17.21 -8.55 -4.86
C VAL A 514 -15.84 -8.00 -5.25
N GLY A 515 -15.61 -6.71 -5.08
CA GLY A 515 -14.32 -6.10 -5.34
C GLY A 515 -14.29 -4.60 -5.10
N ALA A 516 -13.08 -4.05 -5.05
CA ALA A 516 -12.83 -2.63 -4.86
C ALA A 516 -11.88 -2.08 -5.94
N SER A 517 -11.98 -0.77 -6.20
CA SER A 517 -11.14 -0.05 -7.15
C SER A 517 -11.26 -0.66 -8.55
N PHE A 518 -10.20 -1.14 -9.17
CA PHE A 518 -10.31 -1.91 -10.40
C PHE A 518 -11.21 -3.14 -10.21
N GLY A 519 -11.22 -3.74 -9.01
CA GLY A 519 -12.16 -4.82 -8.67
C GLY A 519 -13.60 -4.35 -8.63
N GLY A 520 -13.86 -3.13 -8.19
CA GLY A 520 -15.18 -2.51 -8.26
C GLY A 520 -15.64 -2.25 -9.70
N PHE A 521 -14.73 -1.74 -10.54
CA PHE A 521 -14.94 -1.68 -12.00
C PHE A 521 -15.28 -3.05 -12.57
N SER A 522 -14.53 -4.07 -12.17
CA SER A 522 -14.76 -5.44 -12.62
C SER A 522 -16.16 -5.94 -12.27
N VAL A 523 -16.64 -5.66 -11.05
CA VAL A 523 -18.01 -6.00 -10.63
C VAL A 523 -19.04 -5.24 -11.45
N TYR A 524 -18.86 -3.96 -11.72
CA TYR A 524 -19.76 -3.19 -12.58
C TYR A 524 -19.78 -3.72 -14.00
N TRP A 525 -18.62 -4.10 -14.54
CA TRP A 525 -18.56 -4.71 -15.86
C TRP A 525 -19.25 -6.08 -15.89
N LEU A 526 -18.96 -6.93 -14.91
CA LEU A 526 -19.58 -8.24 -14.77
C LEU A 526 -21.10 -8.15 -14.60
N ALA A 527 -21.60 -7.12 -13.96
CA ALA A 527 -23.04 -6.89 -13.78
C ALA A 527 -23.80 -6.90 -15.12
N GLY A 528 -23.16 -6.46 -16.20
CA GLY A 528 -23.72 -6.48 -17.55
C GLY A 528 -23.33 -7.70 -18.41
N HIS A 529 -22.48 -8.61 -17.90
CA HIS A 529 -21.85 -9.65 -18.73
C HIS A 529 -21.74 -11.03 -18.06
N HIS A 530 -22.37 -11.25 -16.90
CA HIS A 530 -22.19 -12.50 -16.15
C HIS A 530 -23.14 -13.64 -16.55
N ASP A 531 -24.07 -13.41 -17.45
CA ASP A 531 -24.99 -14.41 -17.97
C ASP A 531 -25.73 -15.17 -16.86
N GLY A 532 -26.27 -14.44 -15.87
CA GLY A 532 -27.05 -14.99 -14.77
C GLY A 532 -26.29 -15.74 -13.68
N ARG A 533 -24.93 -15.72 -13.69
CA ARG A 533 -24.11 -16.43 -12.69
C ARG A 533 -24.32 -15.90 -11.27
N PHE A 534 -24.29 -14.60 -11.09
CA PHE A 534 -24.26 -13.97 -9.77
C PHE A 534 -25.64 -13.54 -9.31
N LYS A 535 -25.96 -13.82 -8.04
CA LYS A 535 -27.21 -13.43 -7.38
C LYS A 535 -27.08 -12.23 -6.47
N ALA A 536 -25.85 -11.81 -6.19
CA ALA A 536 -25.52 -10.61 -5.42
C ALA A 536 -24.19 -10.04 -5.87
N LEU A 537 -24.09 -8.71 -5.88
CA LEU A 537 -22.90 -7.98 -6.25
C LEU A 537 -22.56 -6.94 -5.20
N ILE A 538 -21.26 -6.73 -4.93
CA ILE A 538 -20.76 -5.65 -4.11
C ILE A 538 -19.61 -4.97 -4.83
N ALA A 539 -19.73 -3.66 -5.11
CA ALA A 539 -18.68 -2.86 -5.73
C ALA A 539 -18.32 -1.69 -4.82
N HIS A 540 -17.06 -1.63 -4.41
CA HIS A 540 -16.53 -0.53 -3.63
C HIS A 540 -15.58 0.31 -4.49
N ASP A 541 -15.78 1.63 -4.51
CA ASP A 541 -14.96 2.63 -5.20
C ASP A 541 -14.50 2.23 -6.62
N GLY A 542 -15.38 1.63 -7.38
CA GLY A 542 -15.13 1.20 -8.75
C GLY A 542 -15.38 2.29 -9.79
N MET A 543 -14.66 2.20 -10.90
CA MET A 543 -14.95 2.99 -12.10
C MET A 543 -16.23 2.45 -12.75
N PHE A 544 -17.18 3.32 -13.00
CA PHE A 544 -18.45 3.00 -13.64
C PHE A 544 -18.57 3.60 -15.04
N ASN A 545 -18.24 4.89 -15.16
CA ASN A 545 -18.23 5.66 -16.40
C ASN A 545 -16.81 6.09 -16.68
N LEU A 546 -16.14 5.43 -17.62
CA LEU A 546 -14.72 5.62 -17.88
C LEU A 546 -14.40 7.03 -18.45
N GLU A 547 -15.33 7.63 -19.19
CA GLU A 547 -15.13 9.01 -19.69
C GLU A 547 -15.12 10.01 -18.51
N ALA A 548 -16.10 9.93 -17.63
CA ALA A 548 -16.16 10.77 -16.43
C ALA A 548 -14.98 10.52 -15.51
N GLN A 549 -14.60 9.25 -15.29
CA GLN A 549 -13.45 8.87 -14.46
C GLN A 549 -12.15 9.54 -14.92
N TYR A 550 -11.89 9.59 -16.21
CA TYR A 550 -10.69 10.27 -16.74
C TYR A 550 -10.62 11.74 -16.32
N LEU A 551 -11.75 12.43 -16.26
CA LEU A 551 -11.83 13.84 -15.89
C LEU A 551 -12.00 14.10 -14.39
N GLU A 552 -12.19 13.05 -13.60
CA GLU A 552 -12.37 13.14 -12.16
C GLU A 552 -11.13 12.72 -11.36
N THR A 553 -10.34 11.77 -11.89
CA THR A 553 -9.21 11.18 -11.16
C THR A 553 -8.06 12.16 -10.94
N GLU A 554 -7.38 12.01 -9.82
CA GLU A 554 -6.15 12.76 -9.52
C GLU A 554 -4.91 12.18 -10.23
N GLU A 555 -5.01 10.95 -10.76
CA GLU A 555 -3.90 10.26 -11.44
C GLU A 555 -4.26 9.92 -12.90
N MET A 556 -4.11 10.88 -13.79
CA MET A 556 -4.51 10.71 -15.20
C MET A 556 -3.52 9.88 -16.03
N TRP A 557 -2.28 9.66 -15.53
CA TRP A 557 -1.23 8.95 -16.29
C TRP A 557 -1.60 7.51 -16.62
N PHE A 558 -2.27 6.76 -15.73
CA PHE A 558 -2.58 5.36 -15.99
C PHE A 558 -3.56 5.21 -17.16
N VAL A 559 -4.48 6.15 -17.32
CA VAL A 559 -5.50 6.11 -18.38
C VAL A 559 -4.85 6.17 -19.76
N ASN A 560 -3.80 6.99 -19.89
CA ASN A 560 -3.09 7.13 -21.15
C ASN A 560 -2.43 5.84 -21.62
N TRP A 561 -2.03 4.98 -20.70
CA TRP A 561 -1.49 3.65 -20.99
C TRP A 561 -2.58 2.57 -21.07
N ASP A 562 -3.38 2.44 -20.02
CA ASP A 562 -4.30 1.31 -19.89
C ASP A 562 -5.53 1.45 -20.80
N LEU A 563 -6.02 2.67 -21.03
CA LEU A 563 -7.13 2.91 -21.95
C LEU A 563 -6.67 3.46 -23.32
N GLY A 564 -5.38 3.70 -23.48
CA GLY A 564 -4.78 4.13 -24.73
C GLY A 564 -4.71 5.64 -24.93
N GLY A 565 -5.32 6.42 -24.03
CA GLY A 565 -5.31 7.89 -24.11
C GLY A 565 -6.62 8.52 -23.61
N PRO A 566 -6.75 9.84 -23.78
CA PRO A 566 -7.99 10.54 -23.44
C PRO A 566 -9.15 10.09 -24.35
N PHE A 567 -10.36 10.09 -23.81
CA PHE A 567 -11.52 9.56 -24.53
C PHE A 567 -11.86 10.34 -25.82
N TRP A 568 -11.40 11.57 -25.96
CA TRP A 568 -11.61 12.38 -27.18
C TRP A 568 -10.62 12.08 -28.31
N ASP A 569 -9.69 11.17 -28.13
CA ASP A 569 -8.79 10.70 -29.20
C ASP A 569 -9.50 9.68 -30.09
N TRP A 570 -10.51 10.14 -30.80
CA TRP A 570 -11.45 9.32 -31.58
C TRP A 570 -10.81 8.50 -32.70
N ASN A 571 -9.62 8.89 -33.15
CA ASN A 571 -8.91 8.17 -34.21
C ASN A 571 -8.06 7.03 -33.71
N ASN A 572 -7.88 6.93 -32.39
CA ASN A 572 -7.10 5.88 -31.74
C ASN A 572 -7.95 4.62 -31.55
N PRO A 573 -7.61 3.49 -32.22
CA PRO A 573 -8.39 2.26 -32.09
C PRO A 573 -8.44 1.71 -30.67
N THR A 574 -7.35 1.84 -29.89
CA THR A 574 -7.29 1.39 -28.50
C THR A 574 -8.25 2.20 -27.62
N VAL A 575 -8.29 3.52 -27.79
CA VAL A 575 -9.24 4.40 -27.11
C VAL A 575 -10.68 4.00 -27.40
N ARG A 576 -11.03 3.81 -28.66
CA ARG A 576 -12.39 3.40 -29.04
C ARG A 576 -12.78 2.05 -28.44
N LYS A 577 -11.86 1.09 -28.47
CA LYS A 577 -12.08 -0.25 -27.88
C LYS A 577 -12.29 -0.19 -26.37
N THR A 578 -11.43 0.50 -25.66
CA THR A 578 -11.44 0.50 -24.20
C THR A 578 -12.62 1.29 -23.62
N TYR A 579 -12.91 2.47 -24.16
CA TYR A 579 -14.07 3.24 -23.68
C TYR A 579 -15.41 2.62 -24.07
N ALA A 580 -15.47 1.84 -25.15
CA ALA A 580 -16.65 1.06 -25.50
C ALA A 580 -16.99 -0.05 -24.49
N ASN A 581 -16.04 -0.42 -23.64
CA ASN A 581 -16.23 -1.36 -22.52
C ASN A 581 -16.64 -0.69 -21.20
N SER A 582 -16.92 0.61 -21.21
CA SER A 582 -17.34 1.32 -20.00
C SER A 582 -18.61 0.70 -19.41
N PRO A 583 -18.62 0.30 -18.14
CA PRO A 583 -19.75 -0.40 -17.53
C PRO A 583 -21.11 0.31 -17.66
N HIS A 584 -21.12 1.62 -17.66
CA HIS A 584 -22.35 2.41 -17.75
C HIS A 584 -23.12 2.19 -19.06
N LEU A 585 -22.45 1.73 -20.12
CA LEU A 585 -23.06 1.45 -21.42
C LEU A 585 -23.87 0.15 -21.42
N PHE A 586 -23.76 -0.68 -20.37
CA PHE A 586 -24.39 -2.01 -20.29
C PHE A 586 -25.39 -2.14 -19.14
N VAL A 587 -25.83 -1.04 -18.56
CA VAL A 587 -26.79 -1.07 -17.43
C VAL A 587 -28.15 -1.66 -17.81
N ASP A 588 -28.50 -1.61 -19.08
CA ASP A 588 -29.72 -2.25 -19.63
C ASP A 588 -29.71 -3.77 -19.45
N LYS A 589 -28.55 -4.38 -19.25
CA LYS A 589 -28.35 -5.82 -19.04
C LYS A 589 -28.21 -6.20 -17.58
N TRP A 590 -28.19 -5.25 -16.67
CA TRP A 590 -28.05 -5.52 -15.24
C TRP A 590 -29.31 -6.21 -14.70
N THR A 591 -29.14 -7.31 -13.96
CA THR A 591 -30.23 -8.09 -13.38
C THR A 591 -30.05 -8.38 -11.89
N ALA A 592 -28.80 -8.41 -11.40
CA ALA A 592 -28.50 -8.79 -10.03
C ALA A 592 -28.60 -7.57 -9.07
N PRO A 593 -29.03 -7.80 -7.81
CA PRO A 593 -28.96 -6.78 -6.78
C PRO A 593 -27.52 -6.37 -6.50
N ILE A 594 -27.29 -5.10 -6.21
CA ILE A 594 -25.96 -4.52 -6.03
C ILE A 594 -25.87 -3.61 -4.81
N LEU A 595 -24.85 -3.84 -3.98
CA LEU A 595 -24.40 -2.92 -2.96
C LEU A 595 -23.24 -2.09 -3.51
N VAL A 596 -23.42 -0.77 -3.54
CA VAL A 596 -22.40 0.20 -3.96
C VAL A 596 -21.84 0.88 -2.72
N ILE A 597 -20.51 0.90 -2.57
CA ILE A 597 -19.82 1.55 -1.45
C ILE A 597 -18.84 2.58 -2.00
N HIS A 598 -18.81 3.79 -1.39
CA HIS A 598 -17.88 4.82 -1.83
C HIS A 598 -17.57 5.84 -0.73
N GLY A 599 -16.31 6.29 -0.67
CA GLY A 599 -15.87 7.37 0.21
C GLY A 599 -15.96 8.74 -0.45
N GLY A 600 -16.43 9.74 0.31
CA GLY A 600 -16.61 11.11 -0.18
C GLY A 600 -15.31 11.85 -0.45
N LEU A 601 -14.21 11.44 0.20
CA LEU A 601 -12.87 12.01 0.02
C LEU A 601 -11.99 11.19 -0.93
N ASP A 602 -12.58 10.29 -1.69
CA ASP A 602 -11.88 9.53 -2.71
C ASP A 602 -11.70 10.38 -3.97
N TYR A 603 -10.46 10.81 -4.23
CA TYR A 603 -10.13 11.60 -5.43
C TYR A 603 -9.40 10.77 -6.49
N ARG A 604 -9.11 9.50 -6.18
CA ARG A 604 -8.59 8.54 -7.15
C ARG A 604 -9.69 8.01 -8.06
N ILE A 605 -10.78 7.54 -7.44
CA ILE A 605 -12.04 7.22 -8.11
C ILE A 605 -13.12 7.94 -7.33
N CYS A 606 -13.64 9.02 -7.87
CA CYS A 606 -14.56 9.90 -7.14
C CYS A 606 -15.90 9.22 -6.84
N PHE A 607 -16.52 9.60 -5.73
CA PHE A 607 -17.81 9.01 -5.29
C PHE A 607 -18.93 9.14 -6.29
N THR A 608 -18.81 10.08 -7.23
CA THR A 608 -19.75 10.26 -8.35
C THR A 608 -19.88 9.01 -9.20
N GLN A 609 -18.82 8.19 -9.30
CA GLN A 609 -18.87 6.91 -9.99
C GLN A 609 -19.82 5.93 -9.30
N GLY A 610 -19.73 5.82 -7.98
CA GLY A 610 -20.66 5.01 -7.18
C GLY A 610 -22.08 5.55 -7.19
N MET A 611 -22.23 6.86 -7.09
CA MET A 611 -23.53 7.52 -7.17
C MET A 611 -24.24 7.22 -8.50
N GLN A 612 -23.53 7.33 -9.63
CA GLN A 612 -24.04 7.01 -10.95
C GLN A 612 -24.48 5.54 -11.05
N ALA A 613 -23.65 4.61 -10.59
CA ALA A 613 -23.97 3.19 -10.61
C ALA A 613 -25.21 2.86 -9.77
N TYR A 614 -25.29 3.40 -8.57
CA TYR A 614 -26.44 3.23 -7.69
C TYR A 614 -27.72 3.78 -8.31
N ASN A 615 -27.67 5.02 -8.82
CA ASN A 615 -28.83 5.65 -9.46
C ASN A 615 -29.31 4.86 -10.68
N ALA A 616 -28.38 4.35 -11.50
CA ALA A 616 -28.70 3.51 -12.65
C ALA A 616 -29.43 2.22 -12.22
N ALA A 617 -28.95 1.56 -11.17
CA ALA A 617 -29.56 0.34 -10.65
C ALA A 617 -31.00 0.59 -10.16
N ILE A 618 -31.22 1.67 -9.39
CA ILE A 618 -32.54 2.07 -8.89
C ILE A 618 -33.49 2.40 -10.05
N LEU A 619 -33.03 3.19 -11.01
CA LEU A 619 -33.84 3.55 -12.18
C LEU A 619 -34.21 2.32 -13.04
N ARG A 620 -33.36 1.30 -13.06
CA ARG A 620 -33.64 0.02 -13.71
C ARG A 620 -34.56 -0.89 -12.90
N GLY A 621 -34.98 -0.47 -11.69
CA GLY A 621 -35.85 -1.26 -10.83
C GLY A 621 -35.15 -2.41 -10.11
N LEU A 622 -33.84 -2.37 -10.01
CA LEU A 622 -33.05 -3.37 -9.26
C LEU A 622 -33.05 -3.03 -7.77
N ASP A 623 -32.92 -4.07 -6.94
CA ASP A 623 -32.62 -3.85 -5.53
C ASP A 623 -31.15 -3.41 -5.41
N ALA A 624 -30.95 -2.26 -4.79
CA ALA A 624 -29.63 -1.65 -4.64
C ALA A 624 -29.55 -0.87 -3.33
N GLU A 625 -28.32 -0.83 -2.77
CA GLU A 625 -28.02 -0.02 -1.59
C GLU A 625 -26.78 0.82 -1.89
N PHE A 626 -26.73 2.05 -1.36
CA PHE A 626 -25.56 2.93 -1.47
C PHE A 626 -25.04 3.24 -0.07
N LEU A 627 -23.91 2.65 0.29
CA LEU A 627 -23.19 2.91 1.52
C LEU A 627 -22.13 4.00 1.26
N TYR A 628 -22.43 5.21 1.68
CA TYR A 628 -21.59 6.38 1.46
C TYR A 628 -20.92 6.83 2.76
N PHE A 629 -19.58 6.94 2.72
CA PHE A 629 -18.78 7.44 3.84
C PHE A 629 -18.24 8.84 3.52
N PRO A 630 -18.83 9.91 4.02
CA PRO A 630 -18.44 11.28 3.64
C PRO A 630 -17.00 11.66 4.05
N ASP A 631 -16.44 10.96 5.03
CA ASP A 631 -15.16 11.25 5.66
C ASP A 631 -14.09 10.14 5.46
N GLU A 632 -14.32 9.23 4.52
CA GLU A 632 -13.33 8.22 4.10
C GLU A 632 -12.82 8.51 2.70
N ASN A 633 -11.58 8.09 2.44
CA ASN A 633 -10.93 8.19 1.13
C ASN A 633 -11.18 6.93 0.28
N HIS A 634 -10.18 6.52 -0.52
CA HIS A 634 -10.22 5.28 -1.31
C HIS A 634 -10.22 4.01 -0.43
N TRP A 635 -9.94 4.16 0.86
CA TRP A 635 -9.99 3.10 1.86
C TRP A 635 -11.02 3.42 2.94
N VAL A 636 -11.23 2.49 3.87
CA VAL A 636 -12.07 2.68 5.06
C VAL A 636 -11.17 2.48 6.28
N LEU A 637 -10.86 3.57 6.96
CA LEU A 637 -9.81 3.61 7.98
C LEU A 637 -10.33 3.83 9.40
N LYS A 638 -11.48 4.46 9.56
CA LYS A 638 -12.05 4.72 10.89
C LYS A 638 -12.74 3.47 11.42
N PRO A 639 -12.56 3.15 12.71
CA PRO A 639 -13.02 1.85 13.26
C PRO A 639 -14.51 1.61 13.13
N GLN A 640 -15.36 2.59 13.47
CA GLN A 640 -16.81 2.42 13.36
C GLN A 640 -17.26 2.30 11.89
N ASN A 641 -16.64 3.04 10.99
CA ASN A 641 -16.87 2.90 9.55
C ASN A 641 -16.45 1.52 9.04
N GLY A 642 -15.33 1.00 9.53
CA GLY A 642 -14.87 -0.34 9.19
C GLY A 642 -15.82 -1.44 9.64
N VAL A 643 -16.34 -1.34 10.86
CA VAL A 643 -17.35 -2.29 11.37
C VAL A 643 -18.67 -2.16 10.60
N LEU A 644 -19.12 -0.94 10.29
CA LEU A 644 -20.30 -0.72 9.46
C LEU A 644 -20.13 -1.34 8.07
N TRP A 645 -18.97 -1.15 7.46
CA TRP A 645 -18.63 -1.78 6.16
C TRP A 645 -18.79 -3.29 6.23
N GLN A 646 -18.22 -3.95 7.26
CA GLN A 646 -18.33 -5.39 7.46
C GLN A 646 -19.78 -5.84 7.64
N ARG A 647 -20.54 -5.15 8.49
CA ARG A 647 -21.95 -5.49 8.76
C ARG A 647 -22.82 -5.38 7.51
N ARG A 648 -22.69 -4.27 6.74
CA ARG A 648 -23.47 -4.09 5.52
C ARG A 648 -23.09 -5.06 4.41
N PHE A 649 -21.77 -5.37 4.31
CA PHE A 649 -21.25 -6.34 3.35
C PHE A 649 -21.90 -7.72 3.54
N TYR A 650 -21.88 -8.26 4.75
CA TYR A 650 -22.44 -9.59 5.02
C TYR A 650 -23.96 -9.58 5.04
N ASN A 651 -24.60 -8.53 5.55
CA ASN A 651 -26.06 -8.43 5.50
C ASN A 651 -26.56 -8.46 4.05
N TRP A 652 -25.87 -7.79 3.13
CA TRP A 652 -26.21 -7.80 1.71
C TRP A 652 -26.07 -9.19 1.10
N LEU A 653 -24.94 -9.84 1.33
CA LEU A 653 -24.69 -11.17 0.80
C LEU A 653 -25.64 -12.21 1.39
N ASP A 654 -25.86 -12.17 2.70
CA ASP A 654 -26.75 -13.14 3.37
C ASP A 654 -28.19 -13.03 2.88
N LYS A 655 -28.65 -11.83 2.56
CA LYS A 655 -29.99 -11.58 2.04
C LYS A 655 -30.28 -12.35 0.73
N TYR A 656 -29.26 -12.51 -0.11
CA TYR A 656 -29.43 -13.10 -1.46
C TYR A 656 -28.80 -14.47 -1.62
N LEU A 657 -27.84 -14.83 -0.78
CA LEU A 657 -27.05 -16.05 -0.93
C LEU A 657 -27.25 -17.09 0.18
N LYS A 658 -28.12 -16.79 1.17
CA LYS A 658 -28.47 -17.71 2.27
C LYS A 658 -29.97 -17.96 2.41
#